data_41e5803942e8d73cb886f5b5a18e697b
#
_entry.id   41e5803942e8d73cb886f5b5a18e697b
#
_cell.length_a   1.000
_cell.length_b   1.000
_cell.length_c   1.000
_cell.angle_alpha   90.00
_cell.angle_beta   90.00
_cell.angle_gamma   90.00
#
_symmetry.space_group_name_H-M   'P 1'
#
loop_
_entity.id
_entity.type
_entity.pdbx_description
1 polymer ?
#
loop_
_entity_poly.entity_id
_entity_poly.type
_entity_poly.pdbx_seq_one_letter_code
_entity_poly.pdbx_strand_id
1 'polypeptide(L)'
;MEIRKRVSASLFLTFLAISSFALHAQKPPNSNSFYQQLRNLQPGGEVINVSNLELKRDAATFTFKSGSFAFYGDVNGKVTGAVFRGDGHVHITPPNAEERHNLNLLNHSEEFDEDFDQLVLRFTDGTAAELHKASTGKGNDDRAFGSSATELHNYLRNKLQYNLDLRLLVDVLSPAPSEFFLAAIHGHKDPHLFFIIDPLGVSFVAPEEVCLVRFDEWGPAFLTAFNLASAGSHGGANNEAFRSDHEDLDVTIEKSGFLSGTGNVHIVALKDGVAVVPLDLYPTLRVSRVQGPQGDDLNFVQEDKDHDADFGVVLLKPLGKDESTTVKVTYGGKDVVENEGNSNYYPVARESWYPNASQGLGDYATYHMFFHVPKGLDLLATGTRVNQVNEGKETTTEWKTDVPLPVIGFNLGQFAMKEATVSQPGGDNLTVDAYANSQPPDSFNMISENASESGTTAIGNLGTKGMLPVALSQAQVASQIYTNYFGPLPFSKVAVTQQFACNYGQSWPMLVYLPICGFLDATQQHELGLRPEDMYWKVVTPHEVAHQWWGQTVGFKSYRDQWMSEGFANASAAIFLLSTRPKPDDYLEFWKQQQRLIVEKDAEGFRPIDVGPVTMGFRLNSQKAGLGVYQDIVYTKGAFIPHMIQMMMWNPREGDAQFKAMMQDFVSSYKLQPATTEDFKAMVEKHMTPGMNMDGNGKMDWFFNEYVYGTELPAYHFEGSAAETAQGNSVQIKLVQSGVSANFKALVPVYLELADGHIVRMAQMRMVGDTSYEHTFDIPKLAAPIKKVLINYYYDLLCVYN
;
A
#
# COMPACT_ATOMS: atom_id res chain seq x y z
N MET A 1 71.60 -18.21 -61.78
CA MET A 1 71.16 -19.43 -62.47
C MET A 1 69.69 -19.63 -62.12
N GLU A 2 68.89 -19.15 -62.96
CA GLU A 2 67.51 -19.38 -63.30
C GLU A 2 66.89 -20.65 -62.77
N ILE A 3 65.61 -20.49 -62.31
CA ILE A 3 64.48 -21.20 -62.94
C ILE A 3 63.18 -20.55 -62.54
N ARG A 4 62.46 -20.03 -63.54
CA ARG A 4 61.07 -19.61 -63.50
C ARG A 4 60.17 -20.81 -63.29
N LYS A 5 59.12 -20.69 -62.45
CA LYS A 5 57.85 -21.41 -62.60
C LYS A 5 56.64 -20.55 -62.43
N ARG A 6 55.74 -20.62 -63.43
CA ARG A 6 54.42 -20.02 -63.54
C ARG A 6 53.49 -20.64 -62.53
N VAL A 7 52.64 -19.82 -61.84
CA VAL A 7 51.47 -20.25 -61.18
C VAL A 7 50.28 -19.47 -61.74
N SER A 8 49.29 -20.25 -62.14
CA SER A 8 48.04 -19.78 -62.74
C SER A 8 47.17 -19.08 -61.71
N ALA A 9 46.58 -17.97 -62.11
CA ALA A 9 45.55 -17.26 -61.32
C ALA A 9 44.17 -17.99 -61.45
N SER A 10 43.66 -18.53 -60.40
CA SER A 10 42.22 -18.90 -60.26
C SER A 10 41.52 -17.79 -59.55
N LEU A 11 40.65 -17.06 -60.20
CA LEU A 11 39.72 -16.11 -59.63
C LEU A 11 38.63 -16.90 -58.86
N PHE A 12 38.64 -16.84 -57.54
CA PHE A 12 37.47 -17.17 -56.72
C PHE A 12 36.71 -15.86 -56.48
N LEU A 13 35.58 -15.69 -57.17
CA LEU A 13 34.58 -14.68 -56.79
C LEU A 13 33.85 -15.16 -55.56
N THR A 14 34.20 -14.64 -54.42
CA THR A 14 33.40 -14.75 -53.19
C THR A 14 32.35 -13.64 -53.20
N PHE A 15 31.09 -14.02 -53.44
CA PHE A 15 29.95 -13.16 -53.19
C PHE A 15 29.86 -12.92 -51.69
N LEU A 16 30.28 -11.77 -51.17
CA LEU A 16 29.91 -11.26 -49.88
C LEU A 16 28.44 -10.79 -49.96
N ALA A 17 27.54 -11.61 -49.48
CA ALA A 17 26.20 -11.16 -49.14
C ALA A 17 26.34 -10.23 -47.92
N ILE A 18 26.41 -8.93 -48.16
CA ILE A 18 26.21 -7.92 -47.11
C ILE A 18 24.73 -7.95 -46.77
N SER A 19 24.36 -8.74 -45.78
CA SER A 19 23.09 -8.57 -45.09
C SER A 19 23.18 -7.20 -44.40
N SER A 20 22.55 -6.19 -44.99
CA SER A 20 22.30 -4.91 -44.33
C SER A 20 21.37 -5.16 -43.15
N PHE A 21 21.95 -5.50 -42.00
CA PHE A 21 21.31 -5.22 -40.74
C PHE A 21 21.18 -3.71 -40.65
N ALA A 22 20.00 -3.18 -40.92
CA ALA A 22 19.68 -1.83 -40.55
C ALA A 22 19.84 -1.75 -39.02
N LEU A 23 20.97 -1.23 -38.56
CA LEU A 23 21.15 -0.79 -37.20
C LEU A 23 20.07 0.29 -36.98
N HIS A 24 18.94 -0.10 -36.42
CA HIS A 24 18.01 0.88 -35.90
C HIS A 24 18.76 1.65 -34.80
N ALA A 25 18.94 2.94 -35.00
CA ALA A 25 19.58 3.77 -34.00
C ALA A 25 18.68 3.79 -32.75
N GLN A 26 19.27 3.43 -31.63
CA GLN A 26 18.61 3.49 -30.31
C GLN A 26 17.98 4.87 -30.10
N LYS A 27 16.72 4.91 -29.73
CA LYS A 27 16.03 6.16 -29.40
C LYS A 27 16.43 6.63 -28.01
N PRO A 28 16.94 7.84 -27.84
CA PRO A 28 17.26 8.38 -26.53
C PRO A 28 15.97 8.65 -25.73
N PRO A 29 16.09 8.76 -24.39
CA PRO A 29 14.97 9.17 -23.56
C PRO A 29 14.39 10.51 -24.05
N ASN A 30 13.11 10.71 -23.82
CA ASN A 30 12.38 11.94 -24.12
C ASN A 30 12.41 12.36 -25.62
N SER A 31 12.66 11.42 -26.54
CA SER A 31 12.74 11.71 -27.98
C SER A 31 11.39 11.85 -28.68
N ASN A 32 10.27 11.59 -27.99
CA ASN A 32 8.94 11.79 -28.55
C ASN A 32 8.67 13.27 -28.82
N SER A 33 8.30 13.63 -30.05
CA SER A 33 8.11 15.03 -30.44
C SER A 33 6.93 15.70 -29.73
N PHE A 34 5.85 14.97 -29.43
CA PHE A 34 4.70 15.53 -28.72
C PHE A 34 5.03 15.75 -27.24
N TYR A 35 5.79 14.83 -26.61
CA TYR A 35 6.30 15.05 -25.26
C TYR A 35 7.16 16.32 -25.19
N GLN A 36 8.07 16.50 -26.15
CA GLN A 36 8.90 17.69 -26.22
C GLN A 36 8.09 18.98 -26.43
N GLN A 37 7.01 18.92 -27.22
CA GLN A 37 6.09 20.04 -27.35
C GLN A 37 5.38 20.34 -26.04
N LEU A 38 4.80 19.34 -25.36
CA LEU A 38 4.14 19.51 -24.04
C LEU A 38 5.10 20.13 -23.03
N ARG A 39 6.33 19.64 -22.96
CA ARG A 39 7.38 20.08 -22.03
C ARG A 39 7.80 21.54 -22.21
N ASN A 40 7.73 22.05 -23.43
CA ASN A 40 8.14 23.40 -23.80
C ASN A 40 6.96 24.36 -24.03
N LEU A 41 5.73 23.92 -23.76
CA LEU A 41 4.56 24.78 -23.97
C LEU A 41 4.61 26.02 -23.09
N GLN A 42 4.28 27.15 -23.70
CA GLN A 42 4.04 28.41 -22.99
C GLN A 42 2.63 28.92 -23.32
N PRO A 43 1.92 29.53 -22.36
CA PRO A 43 0.65 30.20 -22.65
C PRO A 43 0.93 31.47 -23.47
N GLY A 44 0.01 31.85 -24.35
CA GLY A 44 0.08 33.04 -25.15
C GLY A 44 -0.35 32.79 -26.60
N GLY A 45 -0.40 33.84 -27.42
CA GLY A 45 -0.90 33.76 -28.78
C GLY A 45 -2.41 33.87 -28.88
N GLU A 46 -3.18 33.19 -28.05
CA GLU A 46 -4.62 33.39 -27.94
C GLU A 46 -4.99 33.75 -26.50
N VAL A 47 -5.55 34.95 -26.33
CA VAL A 47 -6.06 35.43 -25.03
C VAL A 47 -7.50 35.89 -25.20
N ILE A 48 -8.36 35.40 -24.29
CA ILE A 48 -9.78 35.80 -24.23
C ILE A 48 -10.10 36.48 -22.91
N ASN A 49 -11.06 37.41 -22.92
CA ASN A 49 -11.63 37.98 -21.70
C ASN A 49 -12.88 37.18 -21.31
N VAL A 50 -13.11 37.07 -20.01
CA VAL A 50 -14.31 36.47 -19.44
C VAL A 50 -14.89 37.35 -18.35
N SER A 51 -16.22 37.24 -18.13
CA SER A 51 -16.92 37.92 -17.03
C SER A 51 -18.10 37.06 -16.60
N ASN A 52 -18.25 36.87 -15.29
CA ASN A 52 -19.32 36.09 -14.68
C ASN A 52 -19.45 34.68 -15.31
N LEU A 53 -18.32 34.01 -15.55
CA LEU A 53 -18.26 32.65 -16.04
C LEU A 53 -18.28 31.67 -14.86
N GLU A 54 -19.13 30.66 -14.92
CA GLU A 54 -19.07 29.48 -14.05
C GLU A 54 -18.56 28.29 -14.84
N LEU A 55 -17.54 27.60 -14.29
CA LEU A 55 -17.03 26.32 -14.79
C LEU A 55 -17.24 25.28 -13.70
N LYS A 56 -18.09 24.29 -13.97
CA LYS A 56 -18.37 23.19 -13.04
C LYS A 56 -17.52 21.96 -13.38
N ARG A 57 -16.89 21.40 -12.37
CA ARG A 57 -16.08 20.18 -12.46
C ARG A 57 -16.38 19.32 -11.24
N ASP A 58 -17.30 18.36 -11.43
CA ASP A 58 -17.82 17.50 -10.37
C ASP A 58 -18.25 18.29 -9.12
N ALA A 59 -17.61 18.06 -7.97
CA ALA A 59 -17.90 18.74 -6.71
C ALA A 59 -17.45 20.21 -6.66
N ALA A 60 -16.66 20.68 -7.65
CA ALA A 60 -16.12 22.03 -7.68
C ALA A 60 -16.92 22.95 -8.64
N THR A 61 -17.14 24.16 -8.19
CA THR A 61 -17.63 25.28 -9.03
C THR A 61 -16.62 26.41 -9.00
N PHE A 62 -15.99 26.67 -10.13
CA PHE A 62 -15.11 27.82 -10.34
C PHE A 62 -15.93 28.99 -10.89
N THR A 63 -15.92 30.11 -10.22
CA THR A 63 -16.57 31.36 -10.65
C THR A 63 -15.52 32.38 -11.03
N PHE A 64 -15.48 32.79 -12.31
CA PHE A 64 -14.59 33.83 -12.82
C PHE A 64 -15.40 35.12 -12.95
N LYS A 65 -15.27 36.00 -11.94
CA LYS A 65 -16.01 37.26 -11.88
C LYS A 65 -15.57 38.19 -13.02
N SER A 66 -14.25 38.33 -13.21
CA SER A 66 -13.66 39.08 -14.33
C SER A 66 -12.19 38.72 -14.53
N GLY A 67 -11.73 38.65 -15.75
CA GLY A 67 -10.33 38.34 -16.03
C GLY A 67 -10.08 37.87 -17.44
N SER A 68 -8.91 37.27 -17.66
CA SER A 68 -8.48 36.80 -18.98
C SER A 68 -7.87 35.41 -18.88
N PHE A 69 -8.12 34.58 -19.89
CA PHE A 69 -7.45 33.31 -20.11
C PHE A 69 -6.47 33.40 -21.26
N ALA A 70 -5.22 33.00 -21.06
CA ALA A 70 -4.22 32.77 -22.08
C ALA A 70 -4.08 31.27 -22.31
N PHE A 71 -4.38 30.80 -23.52
CA PHE A 71 -4.31 29.39 -23.86
C PHE A 71 -2.87 28.93 -24.16
N TYR A 72 -2.57 27.67 -23.83
CA TYR A 72 -1.38 27.02 -24.36
C TYR A 72 -1.54 26.69 -25.84
N GLY A 73 -0.43 26.55 -26.53
CA GLY A 73 -0.42 26.12 -27.92
C GLY A 73 -0.98 24.71 -28.11
N ASP A 74 -1.43 24.44 -29.32
CA ASP A 74 -1.95 23.11 -29.71
C ASP A 74 -0.82 22.07 -29.78
N VAL A 75 -1.10 20.85 -29.28
CA VAL A 75 -0.24 19.67 -29.43
C VAL A 75 -1.08 18.52 -29.96
N ASN A 76 -0.74 18.01 -31.13
CA ASN A 76 -1.48 16.95 -31.82
C ASN A 76 -2.98 17.26 -32.02
N GLY A 77 -3.29 18.53 -32.35
CA GLY A 77 -4.68 18.98 -32.54
C GLY A 77 -5.47 19.21 -31.25
N LYS A 78 -4.81 19.21 -30.07
CA LYS A 78 -5.46 19.39 -28.76
C LYS A 78 -4.85 20.57 -28.01
N VAL A 79 -5.67 21.47 -27.51
CA VAL A 79 -5.30 22.49 -26.53
C VAL A 79 -5.35 21.84 -25.16
N THR A 80 -4.23 21.84 -24.42
CA THR A 80 -4.09 21.08 -23.17
C THR A 80 -4.05 21.97 -21.92
N GLY A 81 -4.41 23.22 -22.01
CA GLY A 81 -4.47 24.10 -20.84
C GLY A 81 -4.66 25.57 -21.15
N ALA A 82 -4.88 26.33 -20.10
CA ALA A 82 -4.98 27.79 -20.11
C ALA A 82 -4.56 28.36 -18.75
N VAL A 83 -4.05 29.59 -18.73
CA VAL A 83 -3.73 30.33 -17.52
C VAL A 83 -4.74 31.47 -17.37
N PHE A 84 -5.40 31.54 -16.23
CA PHE A 84 -6.31 32.62 -15.84
C PHE A 84 -5.59 33.61 -14.93
N ARG A 85 -5.89 34.91 -15.18
CA ARG A 85 -5.59 36.00 -14.25
C ARG A 85 -6.78 36.95 -14.17
N GLY A 86 -7.17 37.27 -12.92
CA GLY A 86 -8.36 38.05 -12.67
C GLY A 86 -8.93 37.78 -11.28
N ASP A 87 -10.22 38.11 -11.07
CA ASP A 87 -10.93 37.84 -9.83
C ASP A 87 -11.75 36.56 -9.98
N GLY A 88 -11.38 35.55 -9.21
CA GLY A 88 -12.00 34.23 -9.22
C GLY A 88 -12.30 33.68 -7.82
N HIS A 89 -13.20 32.72 -7.79
CA HIS A 89 -13.60 31.99 -6.58
C HIS A 89 -13.82 30.52 -6.90
N VAL A 90 -13.44 29.64 -5.97
CA VAL A 90 -13.78 28.21 -6.06
C VAL A 90 -14.55 27.80 -4.83
N HIS A 91 -15.65 27.07 -5.06
CA HIS A 91 -16.46 26.42 -4.04
C HIS A 91 -16.50 24.94 -4.29
N ILE A 92 -16.28 24.11 -3.24
CA ILE A 92 -16.26 22.63 -3.34
C ILE A 92 -17.08 22.04 -2.20
N THR A 93 -18.04 21.18 -2.53
CA THR A 93 -18.82 20.42 -1.55
C THR A 93 -18.58 18.92 -1.76
N PRO A 94 -17.82 18.24 -0.85
CA PRO A 94 -17.60 16.81 -0.96
C PRO A 94 -18.92 16.00 -0.90
N PRO A 95 -19.05 14.92 -1.70
CA PRO A 95 -20.35 14.23 -1.87
C PRO A 95 -20.75 13.38 -0.66
N ASN A 96 -19.79 12.84 0.10
CA ASN A 96 -20.06 11.92 1.20
C ASN A 96 -19.66 12.48 2.57
N ALA A 97 -20.19 11.90 3.64
CA ALA A 97 -19.98 12.38 5.01
C ALA A 97 -18.53 12.20 5.49
N GLU A 98 -17.86 11.13 5.06
CA GLU A 98 -16.45 10.85 5.39
C GLU A 98 -15.54 11.97 4.88
N GLU A 99 -15.73 12.38 3.62
CA GLU A 99 -14.94 13.44 3.01
C GLU A 99 -15.25 14.83 3.60
N ARG A 100 -16.52 15.11 3.96
CA ARG A 100 -16.88 16.33 4.68
C ARG A 100 -16.27 16.38 6.08
N HIS A 101 -16.25 15.24 6.79
CA HIS A 101 -15.57 15.14 8.09
C HIS A 101 -14.09 15.43 7.97
N ASN A 102 -13.39 14.82 7.00
CA ASN A 102 -11.97 15.05 6.74
C ASN A 102 -11.70 16.52 6.39
N LEU A 103 -12.51 17.10 5.52
CA LEU A 103 -12.40 18.51 5.16
C LEU A 103 -12.61 19.42 6.38
N ASN A 104 -13.60 19.13 7.22
CA ASN A 104 -13.85 19.90 8.45
C ASN A 104 -12.67 19.79 9.42
N LEU A 105 -12.06 18.62 9.58
CA LEU A 105 -10.86 18.43 10.39
C LEU A 105 -9.71 19.32 9.91
N LEU A 106 -9.44 19.32 8.61
CA LEU A 106 -8.28 20.00 8.01
C LEU A 106 -8.52 21.48 7.75
N ASN A 107 -9.76 21.89 7.46
CA ASN A 107 -10.12 23.25 7.00
C ASN A 107 -11.19 23.95 7.86
N HIS A 108 -11.66 23.33 8.94
CA HIS A 108 -12.70 23.86 9.85
C HIS A 108 -14.06 24.15 9.18
N SER A 109 -14.37 23.49 8.09
CA SER A 109 -15.65 23.56 7.38
C SER A 109 -15.90 22.29 6.61
N GLU A 110 -17.14 21.85 6.46
CA GLU A 110 -17.55 20.73 5.62
C GLU A 110 -17.60 21.08 4.12
N GLU A 111 -17.44 22.36 3.80
CA GLU A 111 -17.34 22.93 2.45
C GLU A 111 -16.06 23.73 2.32
N PHE A 112 -15.49 23.80 1.14
CA PHE A 112 -14.27 24.52 0.85
C PHE A 112 -14.56 25.75 -0.02
N ASP A 113 -14.06 26.91 0.41
CA ASP A 113 -14.18 28.19 -0.27
C ASP A 113 -12.83 28.91 -0.31
N GLU A 114 -12.41 29.31 -1.53
CA GLU A 114 -11.17 30.03 -1.73
C GLU A 114 -11.30 31.07 -2.85
N ASP A 115 -10.90 32.31 -2.57
CA ASP A 115 -10.73 33.34 -3.59
C ASP A 115 -9.34 33.28 -4.19
N PHE A 116 -9.22 33.50 -5.50
CA PHE A 116 -7.94 33.47 -6.21
C PHE A 116 -7.85 34.57 -7.28
N ASP A 117 -6.62 34.98 -7.55
CA ASP A 117 -6.30 35.94 -8.63
C ASP A 117 -5.56 35.28 -9.80
N GLN A 118 -5.11 34.03 -9.62
CA GLN A 118 -4.34 33.26 -10.57
C GLN A 118 -4.74 31.79 -10.53
N LEU A 119 -4.91 31.18 -11.72
CA LEU A 119 -5.24 29.78 -11.87
C LEU A 119 -4.54 29.21 -13.12
N VAL A 120 -3.89 28.07 -12.99
CA VAL A 120 -3.36 27.34 -14.14
C VAL A 120 -4.20 26.09 -14.36
N LEU A 121 -4.84 26.00 -15.52
CA LEU A 121 -5.59 24.82 -15.94
C LEU A 121 -4.75 23.95 -16.86
N ARG A 122 -4.74 22.65 -16.60
CA ARG A 122 -4.25 21.64 -17.54
C ARG A 122 -5.33 20.59 -17.72
N PHE A 123 -5.66 20.28 -18.98
CA PHE A 123 -6.83 19.45 -19.26
C PHE A 123 -6.73 18.73 -20.61
N THR A 124 -7.53 17.67 -20.74
CA THR A 124 -7.76 16.95 -22.00
C THR A 124 -9.26 16.75 -22.28
N ASP A 125 -10.10 17.33 -21.42
CA ASP A 125 -11.57 17.35 -21.53
C ASP A 125 -12.09 18.50 -22.43
N GLY A 126 -13.39 18.81 -22.37
CA GLY A 126 -14.04 19.86 -23.11
C GLY A 126 -13.77 21.31 -22.68
N THR A 127 -12.88 21.54 -21.70
CA THR A 127 -12.66 22.87 -21.07
C THR A 127 -12.33 23.96 -22.09
N ALA A 128 -11.46 23.71 -23.08
CA ALA A 128 -11.09 24.71 -24.07
C ALA A 128 -12.34 25.23 -24.82
N ALA A 129 -13.22 24.35 -25.25
CA ALA A 129 -14.44 24.73 -25.98
C ALA A 129 -15.42 25.52 -25.10
N GLU A 130 -15.53 25.17 -23.82
CA GLU A 130 -16.37 25.89 -22.85
C GLU A 130 -15.85 27.32 -22.64
N LEU A 131 -14.54 27.50 -22.46
CA LEU A 131 -13.90 28.79 -22.26
C LEU A 131 -14.03 29.68 -23.50
N HIS A 132 -13.82 29.12 -24.71
CA HIS A 132 -14.03 29.88 -25.97
C HIS A 132 -15.48 30.35 -26.12
N LYS A 133 -16.45 29.49 -25.81
CA LYS A 133 -17.89 29.84 -25.89
C LYS A 133 -18.25 30.98 -24.92
N ALA A 134 -17.56 31.05 -23.77
CA ALA A 134 -17.80 32.05 -22.73
C ALA A 134 -17.03 33.36 -22.96
N SER A 135 -16.22 33.44 -24.02
CA SER A 135 -15.43 34.63 -24.34
C SER A 135 -16.30 35.87 -24.54
N THR A 136 -15.93 36.95 -23.85
CA THR A 136 -16.55 38.29 -24.01
C THR A 136 -15.75 39.17 -24.99
N GLY A 137 -14.60 38.70 -25.48
CA GLY A 137 -13.77 39.40 -26.46
C GLY A 137 -12.29 39.00 -26.33
N LYS A 138 -11.46 39.53 -27.20
CA LYS A 138 -10.00 39.34 -27.16
C LYS A 138 -9.39 40.02 -25.95
N GLY A 139 -8.54 39.29 -25.24
CA GLY A 139 -7.68 39.83 -24.19
C GLY A 139 -6.33 40.28 -24.72
N ASN A 140 -5.55 40.90 -23.84
CA ASN A 140 -4.18 41.30 -24.12
C ASN A 140 -3.24 40.23 -23.57
N ASP A 141 -2.23 39.84 -24.36
CA ASP A 141 -1.17 38.99 -23.87
C ASP A 141 -0.31 39.70 -22.83
N ASP A 142 -0.02 39.03 -21.72
CA ASP A 142 0.80 39.54 -20.63
C ASP A 142 1.85 38.48 -20.25
N ARG A 143 3.08 38.89 -20.05
CA ARG A 143 4.18 38.04 -19.57
C ARG A 143 3.86 37.32 -18.26
N ALA A 144 2.96 37.85 -17.47
CA ALA A 144 2.52 37.26 -16.21
C ALA A 144 1.86 35.87 -16.37
N PHE A 145 1.21 35.60 -17.52
CA PHE A 145 0.69 34.26 -17.82
C PHE A 145 1.82 33.22 -17.91
N GLY A 146 2.91 33.56 -18.61
CA GLY A 146 4.10 32.70 -18.72
C GLY A 146 4.79 32.48 -17.37
N SER A 147 4.81 33.50 -16.50
CA SER A 147 5.37 33.36 -15.16
C SER A 147 4.58 32.36 -14.31
N SER A 148 3.24 32.42 -14.32
CA SER A 148 2.36 31.49 -13.63
C SER A 148 2.54 30.05 -14.11
N ALA A 149 2.63 29.86 -15.43
CA ALA A 149 2.88 28.56 -16.02
C ALA A 149 4.25 27.97 -15.61
N THR A 150 5.28 28.82 -15.59
CA THR A 150 6.64 28.42 -15.19
C THR A 150 6.70 28.07 -13.70
N GLU A 151 6.01 28.81 -12.84
CA GLU A 151 5.92 28.55 -11.42
C GLU A 151 5.30 27.16 -11.17
N LEU A 152 4.16 26.85 -11.77
CA LEU A 152 3.53 25.53 -11.67
C LEU A 152 4.47 24.43 -12.16
N HIS A 153 5.08 24.59 -13.34
CA HIS A 153 5.98 23.61 -13.90
C HIS A 153 7.15 23.30 -12.96
N ASN A 154 7.78 24.35 -12.40
CA ASN A 154 8.88 24.20 -11.46
C ASN A 154 8.42 23.56 -10.14
N TYR A 155 7.22 23.87 -9.68
CA TYR A 155 6.65 23.28 -8.47
C TYR A 155 6.40 21.78 -8.64
N LEU A 156 5.72 21.37 -9.70
CA LEU A 156 5.46 19.98 -10.02
C LEU A 156 6.76 19.18 -10.18
N ARG A 157 7.71 19.73 -10.91
CA ARG A 157 9.00 19.09 -11.21
C ARG A 157 9.89 18.94 -9.97
N ASN A 158 10.07 20.01 -9.19
CA ASN A 158 11.13 20.08 -8.18
C ASN A 158 10.62 19.79 -6.76
N LYS A 159 9.31 19.95 -6.50
CA LYS A 159 8.72 19.71 -5.19
C LYS A 159 7.90 18.45 -5.14
N LEU A 160 7.04 18.22 -6.11
CA LEU A 160 6.20 17.05 -6.17
C LEU A 160 6.81 15.88 -6.92
N GLN A 161 7.84 16.12 -7.72
CA GLN A 161 8.47 15.14 -8.59
C GLN A 161 7.45 14.41 -9.48
N TYR A 162 6.42 15.14 -9.93
CA TYR A 162 5.33 14.64 -10.75
C TYR A 162 5.44 15.10 -12.20
N ASN A 163 5.46 14.16 -13.13
CA ASN A 163 5.56 14.45 -14.57
C ASN A 163 4.17 14.61 -15.20
N LEU A 164 3.57 15.78 -14.99
CA LEU A 164 2.27 16.13 -15.58
C LEU A 164 2.28 16.04 -17.12
N ASP A 165 3.41 16.34 -17.77
CA ASP A 165 3.50 16.30 -19.24
C ASP A 165 3.45 14.86 -19.76
N LEU A 166 3.96 13.88 -19.00
CA LEU A 166 3.78 12.45 -19.30
C LEU A 166 2.30 12.06 -19.11
N ARG A 167 1.64 12.53 -18.04
CA ARG A 167 0.21 12.27 -17.84
C ARG A 167 -0.65 12.83 -18.99
N LEU A 168 -0.37 14.05 -19.43
CA LEU A 168 -1.05 14.66 -20.57
C LEU A 168 -0.75 13.94 -21.88
N LEU A 169 0.47 13.42 -22.06
CA LEU A 169 0.86 12.65 -23.25
C LEU A 169 0.01 11.40 -23.42
N VAL A 170 -0.39 10.74 -22.29
CA VAL A 170 -1.31 9.58 -22.31
C VAL A 170 -2.57 9.92 -23.10
N ASP A 171 -3.21 11.06 -22.81
CA ASP A 171 -4.45 11.47 -23.45
C ASP A 171 -4.22 12.14 -24.84
N VAL A 172 -3.11 12.85 -25.01
CA VAL A 172 -2.77 13.49 -26.30
C VAL A 172 -2.58 12.45 -27.39
N LEU A 173 -1.97 11.31 -27.08
CA LEU A 173 -1.71 10.23 -28.03
C LEU A 173 -2.87 9.22 -28.11
N SER A 174 -3.76 9.21 -27.14
CA SER A 174 -4.89 8.29 -27.11
C SER A 174 -5.99 8.75 -28.09
N PRO A 175 -6.54 7.84 -28.93
CA PRO A 175 -7.76 8.09 -29.67
C PRO A 175 -9.01 8.12 -28.79
N ALA A 176 -8.92 7.62 -27.52
CA ALA A 176 -9.97 7.65 -26.51
C ALA A 176 -9.41 8.28 -25.22
N PRO A 177 -9.26 9.61 -25.15
CA PRO A 177 -8.68 10.30 -23.98
C PRO A 177 -9.54 10.11 -22.73
N SER A 178 -8.91 10.15 -21.57
CA SER A 178 -9.55 9.91 -20.27
C SER A 178 -10.26 11.12 -19.68
N GLU A 179 -10.21 12.30 -20.35
CA GLU A 179 -10.82 13.54 -19.88
C GLU A 179 -10.22 14.10 -18.57
N PHE A 180 -8.90 14.12 -18.51
CA PHE A 180 -8.14 14.69 -17.39
C PHE A 180 -8.39 16.18 -17.21
N PHE A 181 -8.49 16.64 -15.95
CA PHE A 181 -8.57 18.05 -15.57
C PHE A 181 -7.74 18.33 -14.31
N LEU A 182 -6.93 19.37 -14.32
CA LEU A 182 -6.17 19.86 -13.17
C LEU A 182 -6.29 21.39 -13.12
N ALA A 183 -6.66 21.91 -11.96
CA ALA A 183 -6.62 23.30 -11.61
C ALA A 183 -5.60 23.54 -10.50
N ALA A 184 -4.48 24.20 -10.82
CA ALA A 184 -3.52 24.69 -9.83
C ALA A 184 -3.95 26.11 -9.42
N ILE A 185 -4.40 26.24 -8.20
CA ILE A 185 -5.05 27.44 -7.66
C ILE A 185 -4.03 28.20 -6.82
N HIS A 186 -3.75 29.44 -7.16
CA HIS A 186 -3.02 30.35 -6.29
C HIS A 186 -4.05 31.14 -5.45
N GLY A 187 -4.47 30.52 -4.35
CA GLY A 187 -5.47 31.05 -3.44
C GLY A 187 -4.91 32.17 -2.55
N HIS A 188 -5.79 33.00 -2.01
CA HIS A 188 -5.41 34.08 -1.09
C HIS A 188 -4.98 33.55 0.27
N LYS A 189 -5.55 32.40 0.72
CA LYS A 189 -5.18 31.72 1.96
C LYS A 189 -4.18 30.60 1.71
N ASP A 190 -4.42 29.79 0.68
CA ASP A 190 -3.63 28.62 0.32
C ASP A 190 -3.02 28.77 -1.08
N PRO A 191 -1.75 29.16 -1.22
CA PRO A 191 -1.14 29.45 -2.52
C PRO A 191 -0.84 28.21 -3.37
N HIS A 192 -0.90 27.00 -2.79
CA HIS A 192 -0.55 25.74 -3.45
C HIS A 192 -1.67 24.69 -3.33
N LEU A 193 -2.83 25.03 -3.88
CA LEU A 193 -3.96 24.11 -3.96
C LEU A 193 -4.07 23.50 -5.36
N PHE A 194 -4.44 22.22 -5.38
CA PHE A 194 -4.69 21.51 -6.63
C PHE A 194 -6.05 20.82 -6.52
N PHE A 195 -6.94 21.16 -7.48
CA PHE A 195 -8.13 20.37 -7.73
C PHE A 195 -7.90 19.53 -8.97
N ILE A 196 -8.04 18.22 -8.85
CA ILE A 196 -7.68 17.26 -9.90
C ILE A 196 -8.86 16.35 -10.15
N ILE A 197 -9.21 16.16 -11.42
CA ILE A 197 -10.04 15.05 -11.88
C ILE A 197 -9.17 14.21 -12.80
N ASP A 198 -8.81 13.03 -12.35
CA ASP A 198 -8.06 12.05 -13.12
C ASP A 198 -8.82 10.73 -13.20
N PRO A 199 -9.49 10.43 -14.31
CA PRO A 199 -10.24 9.19 -14.47
C PRO A 199 -9.37 7.92 -14.48
N LEU A 200 -8.04 8.05 -14.47
CA LEU A 200 -7.11 6.95 -14.28
C LEU A 200 -6.72 6.75 -12.81
N GLY A 201 -6.87 7.79 -12.00
CA GLY A 201 -6.87 7.85 -10.54
C GLY A 201 -5.92 6.95 -9.78
N VAL A 202 -4.61 6.95 -10.10
CA VAL A 202 -3.61 6.10 -9.43
C VAL A 202 -2.25 6.78 -9.43
N SER A 203 -2.19 8.00 -8.93
CA SER A 203 -0.93 8.71 -8.79
C SER A 203 -0.77 9.25 -7.37
N PHE A 204 0.47 9.57 -7.02
CA PHE A 204 0.79 10.21 -5.75
C PHE A 204 0.01 11.53 -5.52
N VAL A 205 -0.33 12.25 -6.59
CA VAL A 205 -1.09 13.51 -6.51
C VAL A 205 -2.60 13.34 -6.68
N ALA A 206 -3.05 12.18 -7.16
CA ALA A 206 -4.47 11.86 -7.36
C ALA A 206 -4.70 10.36 -7.09
N PRO A 207 -4.82 9.95 -5.80
CA PRO A 207 -5.05 8.55 -5.44
C PRO A 207 -6.48 8.08 -5.76
N GLU A 208 -7.36 9.00 -6.14
CA GLU A 208 -8.73 8.77 -6.60
C GLU A 208 -9.08 9.70 -7.74
N GLU A 209 -10.20 9.46 -8.42
CA GLU A 209 -10.59 10.23 -9.61
C GLU A 209 -10.77 11.72 -9.35
N VAL A 210 -11.26 12.11 -8.18
CA VAL A 210 -11.47 13.51 -7.80
C VAL A 210 -10.71 13.81 -6.52
N CYS A 211 -9.84 14.80 -6.55
CA CYS A 211 -9.04 15.19 -5.39
C CYS A 211 -8.97 16.71 -5.25
N LEU A 212 -9.09 17.20 -4.01
CA LEU A 212 -8.60 18.51 -3.60
C LEU A 212 -7.42 18.30 -2.66
N VAL A 213 -6.24 18.74 -3.05
CA VAL A 213 -5.01 18.51 -2.29
C VAL A 213 -4.27 19.82 -2.06
N ARG A 214 -3.78 20.00 -0.84
CA ARG A 214 -2.84 21.04 -0.45
C ARG A 214 -1.49 20.39 -0.20
N PHE A 215 -0.43 21.00 -0.69
CA PHE A 215 0.93 20.53 -0.42
C PHE A 215 1.59 21.42 0.63
N ASP A 216 1.97 20.85 1.74
CA ASP A 216 2.71 21.48 2.82
C ASP A 216 4.14 20.92 2.96
N GLU A 217 4.85 21.27 4.01
CA GLU A 217 6.21 20.81 4.27
C GLU A 217 6.32 19.28 4.47
N TRP A 218 5.20 18.63 4.79
CA TRP A 218 5.11 17.21 5.13
C TRP A 218 4.62 16.35 3.95
N GLY A 219 4.24 16.99 2.85
CA GLY A 219 3.73 16.33 1.65
C GLY A 219 2.26 16.67 1.35
N PRO A 220 1.55 15.79 0.63
CA PRO A 220 0.17 16.04 0.24
C PRO A 220 -0.79 15.90 1.42
N ALA A 221 -1.61 16.92 1.66
CA ALA A 221 -2.77 16.88 2.53
C ALA A 221 -4.04 16.84 1.66
N PHE A 222 -4.64 15.67 1.50
CA PHE A 222 -5.86 15.49 0.73
C PHE A 222 -7.07 15.98 1.51
N LEU A 223 -7.53 17.19 1.20
CA LEU A 223 -8.70 17.81 1.83
C LEU A 223 -9.98 17.02 1.50
N THR A 224 -10.09 16.57 0.25
CA THR A 224 -11.09 15.58 -0.16
C THR A 224 -10.54 14.71 -1.29
N ALA A 225 -10.93 13.43 -1.33
CA ALA A 225 -10.63 12.51 -2.43
C ALA A 225 -11.75 11.46 -2.53
N PHE A 226 -12.26 11.21 -3.73
CA PHE A 226 -13.31 10.23 -3.97
C PHE A 226 -13.36 9.84 -5.44
N ASN A 227 -13.95 8.70 -5.74
CA ASN A 227 -14.22 8.27 -7.11
C ASN A 227 -15.63 8.64 -7.55
N LEU A 228 -15.79 9.05 -8.80
CA LEU A 228 -17.09 9.37 -9.40
C LEU A 228 -18.09 8.22 -9.28
N ALA A 229 -17.66 7.00 -9.60
CA ALA A 229 -18.47 5.79 -9.50
C ALA A 229 -18.80 5.40 -8.04
N SER A 230 -18.04 5.85 -7.07
CA SER A 230 -18.22 5.56 -5.64
C SER A 230 -18.72 6.77 -4.84
N ALA A 231 -19.11 7.85 -5.48
CA ALA A 231 -19.74 8.98 -4.82
C ALA A 231 -20.93 8.49 -3.99
N GLY A 232 -20.87 8.69 -2.67
CA GLY A 232 -21.87 8.15 -1.73
C GLY A 232 -21.59 6.73 -1.24
N SER A 233 -20.53 6.07 -1.65
CA SER A 233 -20.01 4.82 -1.09
C SER A 233 -18.66 5.07 -0.37
N HIS A 234 -18.20 4.06 0.39
CA HIS A 234 -16.92 4.12 1.11
C HIS A 234 -15.77 3.41 0.37
N GLY A 235 -16.03 2.88 -0.82
CA GLY A 235 -15.05 2.14 -1.62
C GLY A 235 -14.31 3.02 -2.61
N GLY A 236 -13.00 2.78 -2.78
CA GLY A 236 -12.23 3.29 -3.90
C GLY A 236 -12.44 2.43 -5.15
N ALA A 237 -12.43 3.02 -6.35
CA ALA A 237 -12.34 2.28 -7.59
C ALA A 237 -10.91 2.36 -8.13
N ASN A 238 -10.43 1.27 -8.70
CA ASN A 238 -9.21 1.26 -9.48
C ASN A 238 -9.60 1.29 -10.95
N ASN A 239 -9.23 2.38 -11.65
CA ASN A 239 -9.59 2.63 -13.04
C ASN A 239 -8.40 2.50 -14.00
N GLU A 240 -7.49 1.57 -13.71
CA GLU A 240 -6.32 1.30 -14.54
C GLU A 240 -6.67 1.15 -16.04
N ALA A 241 -5.81 1.69 -16.88
CA ALA A 241 -5.97 1.58 -18.33
C ALA A 241 -5.39 0.27 -18.88
N PHE A 242 -4.46 -0.33 -18.19
CA PHE A 242 -3.79 -1.58 -18.55
C PHE A 242 -3.31 -2.30 -17.28
N ARG A 243 -2.87 -3.55 -17.43
CA ARG A 243 -2.21 -4.34 -16.40
C ARG A 243 -1.05 -5.13 -17.00
N SER A 244 -0.13 -5.58 -16.16
CA SER A 244 0.81 -6.65 -16.50
C SER A 244 0.27 -8.00 -16.01
N ASP A 245 0.47 -9.07 -16.76
CA ASP A 245 0.10 -10.43 -16.36
C ASP A 245 1.27 -11.44 -16.44
N HIS A 246 2.38 -11.04 -17.07
CA HIS A 246 3.61 -11.83 -17.11
C HIS A 246 4.84 -10.94 -17.29
N GLU A 247 5.94 -11.31 -16.60
CA GLU A 247 7.23 -10.64 -16.75
C GLU A 247 8.40 -11.63 -16.78
N ASP A 248 9.31 -11.45 -17.77
CA ASP A 248 10.62 -12.10 -17.79
C ASP A 248 11.70 -11.08 -17.39
N LEU A 249 12.48 -11.40 -16.37
CA LEU A 249 13.55 -10.54 -15.86
C LEU A 249 14.90 -11.25 -15.98
N ASP A 250 15.91 -10.51 -16.46
CA ASP A 250 17.29 -10.97 -16.52
C ASP A 250 18.17 -9.90 -15.91
N VAL A 251 18.66 -10.13 -14.68
CA VAL A 251 19.23 -9.10 -13.83
C VAL A 251 20.60 -9.50 -13.30
N THR A 252 21.56 -8.60 -13.43
CA THR A 252 22.91 -8.70 -12.87
C THR A 252 23.04 -7.76 -11.68
N ILE A 253 23.52 -8.28 -10.54
CA ILE A 253 23.84 -7.49 -9.34
C ILE A 253 25.34 -7.61 -9.06
N GLU A 254 26.04 -6.49 -9.13
CA GLU A 254 27.47 -6.42 -8.90
C GLU A 254 27.81 -6.36 -7.39
N LYS A 255 29.09 -6.61 -7.04
CA LYS A 255 29.59 -6.41 -5.66
C LYS A 255 29.41 -4.99 -5.12
N SER A 256 29.33 -4.03 -6.02
CA SER A 256 29.10 -2.62 -5.68
C SER A 256 27.66 -2.31 -5.27
N GLY A 257 26.71 -3.24 -5.42
CA GLY A 257 25.29 -3.00 -5.33
C GLY A 257 24.69 -2.41 -6.64
N PHE A 258 25.51 -2.23 -7.69
CA PHE A 258 24.95 -1.81 -9.00
C PHE A 258 24.09 -2.92 -9.58
N LEU A 259 22.87 -2.55 -9.94
CA LEU A 259 21.90 -3.44 -10.59
C LEU A 259 21.73 -3.04 -12.05
N SER A 260 21.75 -4.02 -12.95
CA SER A 260 21.43 -3.81 -14.36
C SER A 260 20.70 -5.03 -14.91
N GLY A 261 19.85 -4.82 -15.91
CA GLY A 261 19.13 -5.93 -16.49
C GLY A 261 18.18 -5.54 -17.60
N THR A 262 17.40 -6.53 -18.01
CA THR A 262 16.29 -6.37 -18.93
C THR A 262 15.02 -6.95 -18.32
N GLY A 263 13.89 -6.23 -18.51
CA GLY A 263 12.56 -6.73 -18.18
C GLY A 263 11.71 -6.79 -19.44
N ASN A 264 11.12 -7.94 -19.75
CA ASN A 264 10.06 -8.09 -20.75
C ASN A 264 8.72 -8.02 -19.98
N VAL A 265 8.00 -6.93 -20.13
CA VAL A 265 6.72 -6.70 -19.47
C VAL A 265 5.60 -6.97 -20.48
N HIS A 266 4.77 -7.97 -20.21
CA HIS A 266 3.60 -8.26 -21.03
C HIS A 266 2.43 -7.41 -20.55
N ILE A 267 1.99 -6.49 -21.39
CA ILE A 267 0.95 -5.50 -21.11
C ILE A 267 -0.37 -5.92 -21.77
N VAL A 268 -1.46 -5.87 -21.00
CA VAL A 268 -2.83 -6.11 -21.47
C VAL A 268 -3.64 -4.83 -21.26
N ALA A 269 -4.22 -4.27 -22.30
CA ALA A 269 -5.07 -3.09 -22.20
C ALA A 269 -6.44 -3.43 -21.59
N LEU A 270 -6.85 -2.66 -20.59
CA LEU A 270 -8.16 -2.77 -19.93
C LEU A 270 -9.19 -1.77 -20.51
N LYS A 271 -8.70 -0.76 -21.23
CA LYS A 271 -9.51 0.28 -21.93
C LYS A 271 -9.03 0.43 -23.37
N ASP A 272 -9.84 1.03 -24.19
CA ASP A 272 -9.46 1.39 -25.57
C ASP A 272 -8.47 2.57 -25.57
N GLY A 273 -7.55 2.54 -26.52
CA GLY A 273 -6.69 3.69 -26.82
C GLY A 273 -5.44 3.82 -25.95
N VAL A 274 -4.92 2.73 -25.38
CA VAL A 274 -3.66 2.73 -24.62
C VAL A 274 -2.48 2.97 -25.55
N ALA A 275 -2.04 4.21 -25.63
CA ALA A 275 -0.93 4.66 -26.49
C ALA A 275 0.37 4.87 -25.72
N VAL A 276 0.28 5.18 -24.43
CA VAL A 276 1.41 5.35 -23.51
C VAL A 276 1.20 4.44 -22.31
N VAL A 277 2.26 3.76 -21.90
CA VAL A 277 2.27 2.84 -20.77
C VAL A 277 3.21 3.41 -19.70
N PRO A 278 2.69 4.13 -18.71
CA PRO A 278 3.45 4.47 -17.50
C PRO A 278 3.81 3.19 -16.75
N LEU A 279 5.09 3.05 -16.39
CA LEU A 279 5.60 1.92 -15.60
C LEU A 279 6.32 2.46 -14.37
N ASP A 280 6.20 1.76 -13.26
CA ASP A 280 6.99 2.07 -12.08
C ASP A 280 8.42 1.59 -12.24
N LEU A 281 9.38 2.42 -11.86
CA LEU A 281 10.79 2.10 -11.81
C LEU A 281 11.50 3.07 -10.88
N TYR A 282 12.31 2.55 -9.96
CA TYR A 282 13.02 3.36 -8.98
C TYR A 282 13.84 4.47 -9.67
N PRO A 283 13.78 5.74 -9.23
CA PRO A 283 14.32 6.89 -9.97
C PRO A 283 15.80 6.80 -10.33
N THR A 284 16.63 6.10 -9.53
CA THR A 284 18.04 5.90 -9.82
C THR A 284 18.31 4.83 -10.86
N LEU A 285 17.32 3.99 -11.17
CA LEU A 285 17.37 3.05 -12.29
C LEU A 285 17.07 3.80 -13.58
N ARG A 286 18.07 3.85 -14.47
CA ARG A 286 17.97 4.60 -15.71
C ARG A 286 17.76 3.68 -16.88
N VAL A 287 16.73 3.97 -17.67
CA VAL A 287 16.41 3.24 -18.88
C VAL A 287 17.35 3.66 -19.99
N SER A 288 18.02 2.69 -20.59
CA SER A 288 18.91 2.91 -21.73
C SER A 288 18.27 2.56 -23.06
N ARG A 289 17.28 1.65 -23.07
CA ARG A 289 16.62 1.23 -24.30
C ARG A 289 15.25 0.64 -23.99
N VAL A 290 14.28 0.89 -24.90
CA VAL A 290 12.97 0.20 -24.88
C VAL A 290 12.71 -0.35 -26.29
N GLN A 291 12.25 -1.60 -26.35
CA GLN A 291 11.96 -2.29 -27.62
C GLN A 291 10.55 -2.89 -27.60
N GLY A 292 9.90 -2.85 -28.75
CA GLY A 292 8.66 -3.57 -29.01
C GLY A 292 8.88 -5.07 -29.29
N PRO A 293 7.81 -5.83 -29.53
CA PRO A 293 7.86 -7.28 -29.70
C PRO A 293 8.62 -7.75 -30.95
N GLN A 294 8.79 -6.90 -31.95
CA GLN A 294 9.61 -7.19 -33.15
C GLN A 294 11.07 -6.73 -33.01
N GLY A 295 11.45 -6.21 -31.84
CA GLY A 295 12.79 -5.68 -31.59
C GLY A 295 13.02 -4.25 -32.10
N ASP A 296 12.00 -3.57 -32.54
CA ASP A 296 12.02 -2.16 -32.93
C ASP A 296 12.12 -1.26 -31.70
N ASP A 297 12.94 -0.19 -31.82
CA ASP A 297 13.12 0.76 -30.72
C ASP A 297 11.88 1.66 -30.53
N LEU A 298 11.35 1.68 -29.33
CA LEU A 298 10.24 2.53 -28.92
C LEU A 298 10.74 3.86 -28.32
N ASN A 299 9.92 4.90 -28.46
CA ASN A 299 10.12 6.12 -27.70
C ASN A 299 9.73 5.87 -26.22
N PHE A 300 10.44 6.51 -25.30
CA PHE A 300 10.11 6.49 -23.89
C PHE A 300 10.41 7.84 -23.23
N VAL A 301 9.80 8.07 -22.10
CA VAL A 301 9.97 9.25 -21.27
C VAL A 301 10.58 8.81 -19.94
N GLN A 302 11.65 9.47 -19.53
CA GLN A 302 12.21 9.38 -18.18
C GLN A 302 13.09 10.63 -17.97
N GLU A 303 12.65 11.53 -17.10
CA GLU A 303 13.38 12.76 -16.76
C GLU A 303 14.51 12.49 -15.75
N ASP A 304 15.15 13.54 -15.27
CA ASP A 304 16.24 13.44 -14.31
C ASP A 304 15.77 12.83 -12.97
N LYS A 305 16.58 11.98 -12.35
CA LYS A 305 16.25 11.22 -11.14
C LYS A 305 15.89 12.07 -9.92
N ASP A 306 16.38 13.31 -9.87
CA ASP A 306 16.18 14.22 -8.75
C ASP A 306 14.97 15.18 -8.98
N HIS A 307 14.20 14.95 -10.02
CA HIS A 307 13.07 15.78 -10.43
C HIS A 307 11.82 14.92 -10.68
N ASP A 308 11.23 15.04 -11.87
CA ASP A 308 10.02 14.34 -12.29
C ASP A 308 10.37 13.07 -13.10
N ALA A 309 11.01 12.12 -12.45
CA ALA A 309 11.64 10.95 -13.07
C ALA A 309 10.69 9.82 -13.49
N ASP A 310 9.37 10.05 -13.49
CA ASP A 310 8.36 9.10 -13.93
C ASP A 310 8.75 8.46 -15.27
N PHE A 311 8.52 7.15 -15.39
CA PHE A 311 8.88 6.40 -16.59
C PHE A 311 7.63 6.02 -17.38
N GLY A 312 7.66 6.23 -18.69
CA GLY A 312 6.58 5.84 -19.59
C GLY A 312 7.06 5.43 -20.97
N VAL A 313 6.45 4.39 -21.51
CA VAL A 313 6.73 3.84 -22.85
C VAL A 313 5.67 4.29 -23.84
N VAL A 314 6.09 4.84 -24.97
CA VAL A 314 5.18 5.24 -26.06
C VAL A 314 5.10 4.11 -27.09
N LEU A 315 3.93 3.50 -27.21
CA LEU A 315 3.69 2.41 -28.15
C LEU A 315 3.65 2.89 -29.59
N LEU A 316 4.00 2.03 -30.55
CA LEU A 316 3.92 2.35 -31.98
C LEU A 316 2.48 2.52 -32.47
N LYS A 317 1.55 1.78 -31.83
CA LYS A 317 0.11 1.87 -32.09
C LYS A 317 -0.62 1.78 -30.76
N PRO A 318 -1.69 2.57 -30.56
CA PRO A 318 -2.57 2.40 -29.42
C PRO A 318 -3.17 1.00 -29.39
N LEU A 319 -3.27 0.40 -28.20
CA LEU A 319 -3.97 -0.87 -27.97
C LEU A 319 -5.47 -0.59 -27.78
N GLY A 320 -6.30 -1.43 -28.36
CA GLY A 320 -7.69 -1.57 -28.01
C GLY A 320 -7.88 -2.41 -26.75
N LYS A 321 -9.06 -2.34 -26.11
CA LYS A 321 -9.39 -3.16 -24.95
C LYS A 321 -9.15 -4.65 -25.24
N ASP A 322 -8.57 -5.34 -24.28
CA ASP A 322 -8.16 -6.75 -24.33
C ASP A 322 -7.05 -7.07 -25.35
N GLU A 323 -6.49 -6.07 -26.05
CA GLU A 323 -5.27 -6.24 -26.83
C GLU A 323 -4.04 -6.22 -25.94
N SER A 324 -2.98 -6.91 -26.37
CA SER A 324 -1.75 -7.01 -25.59
C SER A 324 -0.50 -6.75 -26.42
N THR A 325 0.57 -6.41 -25.75
CA THR A 325 1.91 -6.28 -26.32
C THR A 325 2.97 -6.60 -25.27
N THR A 326 4.20 -6.88 -25.71
CA THR A 326 5.34 -7.01 -24.80
C THR A 326 6.32 -5.88 -25.06
N VAL A 327 6.74 -5.21 -24.01
CA VAL A 327 7.81 -4.20 -24.07
C VAL A 327 9.04 -4.72 -23.34
N LYS A 328 10.20 -4.63 -24.00
CA LYS A 328 11.49 -4.97 -23.40
C LYS A 328 12.19 -3.71 -22.95
N VAL A 329 12.42 -3.58 -21.66
CA VAL A 329 13.10 -2.45 -21.04
C VAL A 329 14.51 -2.87 -20.63
N THR A 330 15.54 -2.12 -21.07
CA THR A 330 16.92 -2.28 -20.60
C THR A 330 17.26 -1.15 -19.66
N TYR A 331 17.65 -1.48 -18.44
CA TYR A 331 17.82 -0.50 -17.37
C TYR A 331 18.99 -0.84 -16.45
N GLY A 332 19.40 0.11 -15.61
CA GLY A 332 20.42 -0.11 -14.57
C GLY A 332 20.71 1.14 -13.76
N GLY A 333 21.22 0.94 -12.56
CA GLY A 333 21.52 2.04 -11.66
C GLY A 333 22.16 1.58 -10.33
N LYS A 334 22.35 2.56 -9.46
CA LYS A 334 22.84 2.39 -8.09
C LYS A 334 21.72 2.70 -7.10
N ASP A 335 22.04 2.53 -5.84
CA ASP A 335 21.19 2.92 -4.71
C ASP A 335 19.86 2.13 -4.64
N VAL A 336 19.81 0.96 -5.28
CA VAL A 336 18.69 0.00 -5.23
C VAL A 336 19.01 -1.23 -4.40
N VAL A 337 20.29 -1.52 -4.20
CA VAL A 337 20.83 -2.57 -3.32
C VAL A 337 21.94 -1.97 -2.49
N GLU A 338 21.74 -1.86 -1.20
CA GLU A 338 22.75 -1.41 -0.24
C GLU A 338 23.70 -2.54 0.13
N ASN A 339 25.00 -2.25 0.15
CA ASN A 339 26.06 -3.17 0.59
C ASN A 339 26.53 -2.75 1.97
N GLU A 340 26.15 -3.48 3.00
CA GLU A 340 26.45 -3.24 4.40
C GLU A 340 27.73 -3.96 4.87
N GLY A 341 28.58 -4.37 3.92
CA GLY A 341 29.82 -5.07 4.20
C GLY A 341 29.63 -6.56 4.53
N ASN A 342 30.76 -7.29 4.65
CA ASN A 342 30.78 -8.72 4.98
C ASN A 342 29.81 -9.60 4.18
N SER A 343 29.55 -9.25 2.92
CA SER A 343 28.59 -9.93 2.04
C SER A 343 27.13 -9.81 2.50
N ASN A 344 26.77 -8.70 3.12
CA ASN A 344 25.39 -8.35 3.46
C ASN A 344 24.87 -7.31 2.47
N TYR A 345 23.85 -7.67 1.71
CA TYR A 345 23.22 -6.81 0.73
C TYR A 345 21.72 -6.76 0.99
N TYR A 346 21.13 -5.57 0.90
CA TYR A 346 19.72 -5.37 1.17
C TYR A 346 19.07 -4.56 0.05
N PRO A 347 18.00 -5.06 -0.59
CA PRO A 347 17.24 -4.27 -1.57
C PRO A 347 16.50 -3.13 -0.86
N VAL A 348 16.61 -1.92 -1.41
CA VAL A 348 15.94 -0.70 -0.91
C VAL A 348 14.88 -0.16 -1.86
N ALA A 349 14.97 -0.51 -3.14
CA ALA A 349 14.00 -0.11 -4.15
C ALA A 349 12.65 -0.88 -4.03
N ARG A 350 12.55 -1.84 -3.12
CA ARG A 350 11.35 -2.64 -2.85
C ARG A 350 10.70 -3.17 -4.14
N GLU A 351 9.42 -2.79 -4.39
CA GLU A 351 8.65 -3.20 -5.56
C GLU A 351 9.14 -2.59 -6.87
N SER A 352 9.85 -1.47 -6.84
CA SER A 352 10.26 -0.71 -8.03
C SER A 352 11.68 -1.00 -8.54
N TRP A 353 12.30 -2.09 -8.11
CA TRP A 353 13.63 -2.50 -8.61
C TRP A 353 13.61 -3.06 -10.06
N TYR A 354 12.44 -3.29 -10.61
CA TYR A 354 12.18 -3.73 -11.96
C TYR A 354 11.03 -2.91 -12.57
N PRO A 355 10.96 -2.76 -13.91
CA PRO A 355 9.86 -2.05 -14.54
C PRO A 355 8.57 -2.87 -14.39
N ASN A 356 7.57 -2.33 -13.72
CA ASN A 356 6.30 -3.01 -13.49
C ASN A 356 5.11 -2.05 -13.68
N ALA A 357 3.91 -2.61 -13.82
CA ALA A 357 2.67 -1.86 -14.07
C ALA A 357 1.88 -1.54 -12.79
N SER A 358 2.35 -1.96 -11.63
CA SER A 358 1.51 -2.10 -10.44
C SER A 358 1.15 -0.80 -9.72
N GLN A 359 1.74 0.32 -10.04
CA GLN A 359 1.50 1.61 -9.41
C GLN A 359 1.30 1.54 -7.87
N GLY A 360 1.99 0.62 -7.20
CA GLY A 360 1.98 0.42 -5.75
C GLY A 360 0.89 -0.51 -5.17
N LEU A 361 -0.07 -0.97 -5.95
CA LEU A 361 -1.12 -1.90 -5.48
C LEU A 361 -0.96 -3.33 -5.99
N GLY A 362 -0.07 -3.55 -6.94
CA GLY A 362 0.29 -4.85 -7.48
C GLY A 362 -0.70 -5.45 -8.46
N ASP A 363 -0.29 -5.56 -9.71
CA ASP A 363 -0.92 -6.47 -10.65
C ASP A 363 -0.55 -7.91 -10.27
N TYR A 364 -1.51 -8.81 -10.35
CA TYR A 364 -1.20 -10.23 -10.17
C TYR A 364 -0.61 -10.79 -11.46
N ALA A 365 0.72 -10.87 -11.52
CA ALA A 365 1.48 -11.34 -12.67
C ALA A 365 2.30 -12.60 -12.34
N THR A 366 2.60 -13.41 -13.34
CA THR A 366 3.58 -14.49 -13.23
C THR A 366 4.96 -14.00 -13.61
N TYR A 367 6.00 -14.57 -13.00
CA TYR A 367 7.37 -14.11 -13.19
C TYR A 367 8.31 -15.25 -13.54
N HIS A 368 9.23 -14.99 -14.49
CA HIS A 368 10.36 -15.82 -14.78
C HIS A 368 11.64 -14.96 -14.68
N MET A 369 12.54 -15.31 -13.78
CA MET A 369 13.65 -14.46 -13.39
C MET A 369 14.99 -15.18 -13.48
N PHE A 370 15.96 -14.52 -14.08
CA PHE A 370 17.38 -14.89 -14.01
C PHE A 370 18.14 -13.84 -13.22
N PHE A 371 18.89 -14.28 -12.24
CA PHE A 371 19.77 -13.42 -11.47
C PHE A 371 21.21 -13.86 -11.63
N HIS A 372 22.08 -12.91 -12.01
CA HIS A 372 23.51 -13.07 -12.14
C HIS A 372 24.20 -12.34 -10.98
N VAL A 373 24.84 -13.07 -10.09
CA VAL A 373 25.46 -12.52 -8.89
C VAL A 373 26.92 -12.98 -8.76
N PRO A 374 27.77 -12.24 -8.03
CA PRO A 374 29.13 -12.65 -7.79
C PRO A 374 29.21 -14.02 -7.13
N LYS A 375 30.11 -14.88 -7.62
CA LYS A 375 30.34 -16.21 -7.05
C LYS A 375 30.63 -16.15 -5.55
N GLY A 376 29.97 -17.01 -4.79
CA GLY A 376 30.07 -17.08 -3.34
C GLY A 376 29.04 -16.25 -2.59
N LEU A 377 28.16 -15.56 -3.32
CA LEU A 377 26.92 -15.00 -2.77
C LEU A 377 25.74 -15.93 -3.09
N ASP A 378 24.81 -16.01 -2.15
CA ASP A 378 23.55 -16.71 -2.31
C ASP A 378 22.47 -15.67 -2.60
N LEU A 379 21.59 -15.95 -3.57
CA LEU A 379 20.41 -15.14 -3.87
C LEU A 379 19.17 -15.92 -3.49
N LEU A 380 18.28 -15.25 -2.76
CA LEU A 380 16.92 -15.69 -2.43
C LEU A 380 15.96 -14.80 -3.20
N ALA A 381 14.93 -15.37 -3.81
CA ALA A 381 13.89 -14.58 -4.49
C ALA A 381 12.51 -15.14 -4.22
N THR A 382 11.51 -14.33 -4.49
CA THR A 382 10.12 -14.76 -4.63
C THR A 382 10.03 -15.89 -5.67
N GLY A 383 9.19 -16.88 -5.43
CA GLY A 383 9.03 -18.04 -6.32
C GLY A 383 9.91 -19.22 -5.95
N THR A 384 9.99 -20.19 -6.86
CA THR A 384 10.77 -21.41 -6.73
C THR A 384 12.03 -21.34 -7.56
N ARG A 385 13.19 -21.68 -6.96
CA ARG A 385 14.44 -21.77 -7.69
C ARG A 385 14.45 -23.04 -8.55
N VAL A 386 14.48 -22.86 -9.88
CA VAL A 386 14.45 -23.95 -10.85
C VAL A 386 15.85 -24.46 -11.15
N ASN A 387 16.83 -23.55 -11.20
CA ASN A 387 18.21 -23.89 -11.60
C ASN A 387 19.23 -22.97 -10.91
N GLN A 388 20.46 -23.48 -10.78
CA GLN A 388 21.62 -22.70 -10.35
C GLN A 388 22.86 -23.21 -11.09
N VAL A 389 23.58 -22.29 -11.72
CA VAL A 389 24.84 -22.55 -12.45
C VAL A 389 25.95 -21.65 -11.90
N ASN A 390 27.11 -22.23 -11.67
CA ASN A 390 28.31 -21.53 -11.22
C ASN A 390 29.34 -21.51 -12.34
N GLU A 391 29.54 -20.36 -13.00
CA GLU A 391 30.47 -20.21 -14.11
C GLU A 391 31.47 -19.10 -13.82
N GLY A 392 32.77 -19.40 -13.94
CA GLY A 392 33.84 -18.40 -13.76
C GLY A 392 33.77 -17.70 -12.40
N LYS A 393 33.42 -16.41 -12.41
CA LYS A 393 33.29 -15.54 -11.22
C LYS A 393 31.82 -15.25 -10.86
N GLU A 394 30.88 -15.89 -11.50
CA GLU A 394 29.45 -15.61 -11.40
C GLU A 394 28.68 -16.87 -10.95
N THR A 395 27.56 -16.64 -10.29
CA THR A 395 26.51 -17.61 -10.02
C THR A 395 25.25 -17.09 -10.67
N THR A 396 24.66 -17.87 -11.58
CA THR A 396 23.37 -17.60 -12.20
C THR A 396 22.30 -18.47 -11.54
N THR A 397 21.20 -17.87 -11.11
CA THR A 397 20.03 -18.58 -10.56
C THR A 397 18.79 -18.29 -11.39
N GLU A 398 17.99 -19.32 -11.64
CA GLU A 398 16.71 -19.24 -12.35
C GLU A 398 15.56 -19.46 -11.37
N TRP A 399 14.59 -18.55 -11.37
CA TRP A 399 13.43 -18.55 -10.48
C TRP A 399 12.13 -18.41 -11.26
N LYS A 400 11.07 -19.07 -10.80
CA LYS A 400 9.72 -18.99 -11.40
C LYS A 400 8.65 -18.90 -10.34
N THR A 401 7.56 -18.21 -10.68
CA THR A 401 6.33 -18.25 -9.91
C THR A 401 5.33 -19.18 -10.60
N ASP A 402 4.72 -20.09 -9.82
CA ASP A 402 3.73 -21.04 -10.33
C ASP A 402 2.31 -20.45 -10.34
N VAL A 403 2.13 -19.33 -9.66
CA VAL A 403 0.87 -18.59 -9.53
C VAL A 403 1.15 -17.10 -9.76
N PRO A 404 0.13 -16.33 -10.20
CA PRO A 404 0.28 -14.88 -10.29
C PRO A 404 0.42 -14.26 -8.89
N LEU A 405 1.35 -13.34 -8.75
CA LEU A 405 1.69 -12.66 -7.48
C LEU A 405 1.68 -11.15 -7.67
N PRO A 406 1.33 -10.38 -6.63
CA PRO A 406 1.21 -8.91 -6.74
C PRO A 406 2.55 -8.18 -6.78
N VAL A 407 3.61 -8.80 -6.28
CA VAL A 407 4.95 -8.20 -6.19
C VAL A 407 5.99 -9.31 -6.05
N ILE A 408 7.22 -9.02 -6.47
CA ILE A 408 8.36 -9.92 -6.29
C ILE A 408 9.53 -9.18 -5.62
N GLY A 409 10.32 -9.93 -4.86
CA GLY A 409 11.50 -9.43 -4.19
C GLY A 409 12.63 -10.41 -4.20
N PHE A 410 13.78 -9.98 -3.72
CA PHE A 410 14.96 -10.82 -3.54
C PHE A 410 15.77 -10.36 -2.32
N ASN A 411 16.64 -11.23 -1.83
CA ASN A 411 17.72 -10.87 -0.90
C ASN A 411 19.03 -11.50 -1.37
N LEU A 412 20.15 -10.87 -1.04
CA LEU A 412 21.47 -11.28 -1.51
C LEU A 412 22.48 -11.26 -0.36
N GLY A 413 23.27 -12.32 -0.21
CA GLY A 413 24.27 -12.36 0.84
C GLY A 413 24.98 -13.70 0.96
N GLN A 414 25.63 -13.92 2.11
CA GLN A 414 26.08 -15.23 2.52
C GLN A 414 25.24 -15.66 3.72
N PHE A 415 24.43 -16.69 3.53
CA PHE A 415 23.44 -17.09 4.53
C PHE A 415 23.77 -18.43 5.20
N ALA A 416 23.43 -18.53 6.49
CA ALA A 416 23.12 -19.78 7.15
C ALA A 416 21.63 -20.05 6.97
N MET A 417 21.22 -21.28 6.69
CA MET A 417 19.84 -21.66 6.39
C MET A 417 19.37 -22.81 7.29
N LYS A 418 18.10 -22.78 7.66
CA LYS A 418 17.35 -23.88 8.26
C LYS A 418 15.97 -24.00 7.63
N GLU A 419 15.44 -25.22 7.62
CA GLU A 419 14.16 -25.55 6.99
C GLU A 419 13.25 -26.30 7.97
N ALA A 420 11.94 -26.07 7.82
CA ALA A 420 10.89 -26.83 8.50
C ALA A 420 9.70 -27.04 7.55
N THR A 421 8.82 -27.96 7.90
CA THR A 421 7.64 -28.28 7.11
C THR A 421 6.38 -28.04 7.92
N VAL A 422 5.35 -27.52 7.27
CA VAL A 422 4.00 -27.34 7.81
C VAL A 422 3.02 -28.12 6.95
N SER A 423 2.25 -29.02 7.58
CA SER A 423 1.20 -29.75 6.86
C SER A 423 0.01 -28.85 6.57
N GLN A 424 -0.44 -28.85 5.32
CA GLN A 424 -1.61 -28.09 4.90
C GLN A 424 -2.81 -29.03 4.62
N PRO A 425 -4.04 -28.63 4.97
CA PRO A 425 -5.24 -29.37 4.61
C PRO A 425 -5.38 -29.51 3.08
N GLY A 426 -5.62 -30.71 2.62
CA GLY A 426 -5.93 -30.98 1.21
C GLY A 426 -4.77 -31.25 0.29
N GLY A 427 -3.50 -31.30 0.77
CA GLY A 427 -2.45 -31.78 -0.12
C GLY A 427 -1.02 -31.47 0.26
N ASP A 428 -0.40 -30.55 -0.45
CA ASP A 428 1.04 -30.33 -0.41
C ASP A 428 1.49 -29.64 0.89
N ASN A 429 2.62 -30.09 1.42
CA ASN A 429 3.22 -29.43 2.57
C ASN A 429 3.79 -28.07 2.20
N LEU A 430 3.67 -27.12 3.13
CA LEU A 430 4.36 -25.83 3.05
C LEU A 430 5.77 -25.97 3.60
N THR A 431 6.78 -25.60 2.82
CA THR A 431 8.15 -25.47 3.29
C THR A 431 8.35 -24.09 3.91
N VAL A 432 8.89 -24.03 5.11
CA VAL A 432 9.26 -22.79 5.78
C VAL A 432 10.78 -22.77 5.92
N ASP A 433 11.42 -21.85 5.23
CA ASP A 433 12.88 -21.64 5.30
C ASP A 433 13.19 -20.40 6.14
N ALA A 434 14.27 -20.43 6.88
CA ALA A 434 14.82 -19.24 7.53
C ALA A 434 16.30 -19.06 7.17
N TYR A 435 16.67 -17.82 6.89
CA TYR A 435 17.98 -17.40 6.47
C TYR A 435 18.51 -16.30 7.39
N ALA A 436 19.73 -16.46 7.86
CA ALA A 436 20.45 -15.43 8.62
C ALA A 436 21.82 -15.20 8.01
N ASN A 437 22.28 -13.97 8.01
CA ASN A 437 23.59 -13.61 7.49
C ASN A 437 24.70 -14.40 8.18
N SER A 438 25.64 -14.90 7.41
CA SER A 438 26.77 -15.70 7.92
C SER A 438 27.74 -14.89 8.76
N GLN A 439 27.88 -13.62 8.45
CA GLN A 439 28.63 -12.61 9.18
C GLN A 439 27.74 -11.39 9.41
N PRO A 440 27.92 -10.65 10.51
CA PRO A 440 27.16 -9.43 10.74
C PRO A 440 27.59 -8.33 9.75
N PRO A 441 26.71 -7.33 9.49
CA PRO A 441 27.09 -6.11 8.77
C PRO A 441 28.25 -5.38 9.43
N ASP A 442 29.01 -4.59 8.65
CA ASP A 442 30.16 -3.85 9.18
C ASP A 442 29.79 -2.86 10.28
N SER A 443 28.61 -2.26 10.22
CA SER A 443 28.09 -1.38 11.27
C SER A 443 27.95 -2.05 12.64
N PHE A 444 27.60 -3.34 12.69
CA PHE A 444 27.55 -4.10 13.95
C PHE A 444 28.92 -4.33 14.54
N ASN A 445 29.96 -4.54 13.73
CA ASN A 445 31.33 -4.66 14.17
C ASN A 445 31.81 -3.33 14.78
N MET A 446 31.51 -2.19 14.13
CA MET A 446 31.86 -0.85 14.64
C MET A 446 31.22 -0.56 16.00
N ILE A 447 29.94 -0.96 16.20
CA ILE A 447 29.26 -0.81 17.49
C ILE A 447 29.98 -1.64 18.57
N SER A 448 30.35 -2.88 18.27
CA SER A 448 31.06 -3.77 19.19
C SER A 448 32.43 -3.23 19.55
N GLU A 449 33.19 -2.69 18.59
CA GLU A 449 34.52 -2.09 18.80
C GLU A 449 34.42 -0.84 19.67
N ASN A 450 33.50 0.08 19.36
CA ASN A 450 33.30 1.31 20.14
C ASN A 450 32.89 1.02 21.60
N ALA A 451 32.04 0.02 21.81
CA ALA A 451 31.66 -0.41 23.16
C ALA A 451 32.85 -0.97 23.95
N SER A 452 33.73 -1.71 23.29
CA SER A 452 34.96 -2.24 23.91
C SER A 452 35.94 -1.12 24.30
N GLU A 453 36.09 -0.09 23.47
CA GLU A 453 36.96 1.06 23.76
C GLU A 453 36.41 1.93 24.89
N SER A 454 35.10 2.01 25.06
CA SER A 454 34.45 2.78 26.13
C SER A 454 34.49 2.12 27.50
N GLY A 455 35.04 0.91 27.60
CA GLY A 455 35.21 0.18 28.88
C GLY A 455 33.92 -0.45 29.40
N THR A 456 32.86 -0.43 28.59
CA THR A 456 31.68 -1.28 28.79
C THR A 456 32.05 -2.71 28.44
N THR A 457 31.50 -3.69 29.17
CA THR A 457 31.71 -5.13 28.91
C THR A 457 31.63 -5.39 27.42
N ALA A 458 32.64 -6.05 26.87
CA ALA A 458 32.72 -6.32 25.43
C ALA A 458 31.40 -6.95 24.96
N ILE A 459 30.68 -6.25 24.10
CA ILE A 459 29.57 -6.83 23.37
C ILE A 459 30.17 -8.02 22.61
N GLY A 460 29.70 -9.21 22.93
CA GLY A 460 30.08 -10.43 22.21
C GLY A 460 29.77 -10.22 20.72
N ASN A 461 30.41 -10.98 19.84
CA ASN A 461 30.17 -10.92 18.41
C ASN A 461 28.65 -10.87 18.11
N LEU A 462 28.15 -9.75 17.60
CA LEU A 462 26.74 -9.50 17.26
C LEU A 462 26.30 -10.36 16.05
N GLY A 463 26.38 -11.67 16.22
CA GLY A 463 26.05 -12.63 15.14
C GLY A 463 24.59 -13.02 15.13
N THR A 464 23.97 -12.97 13.96
CA THR A 464 22.54 -13.25 13.77
C THR A 464 22.19 -14.73 13.66
N LYS A 465 23.17 -15.61 13.42
CA LYS A 465 22.95 -17.06 13.25
C LYS A 465 22.40 -17.75 14.51
N GLY A 466 22.72 -17.26 15.70
CA GLY A 466 22.31 -17.85 16.96
C GLY A 466 20.80 -17.95 17.11
N MET A 467 20.06 -16.95 16.63
CA MET A 467 18.61 -16.86 16.71
C MET A 467 17.88 -17.45 15.49
N LEU A 468 18.61 -17.93 14.46
CA LEU A 468 18.01 -18.56 13.29
C LEU A 468 16.99 -19.70 13.62
N PRO A 469 17.27 -20.61 14.59
CA PRO A 469 16.28 -21.61 14.99
C PRO A 469 14.99 -21.01 15.59
N VAL A 470 15.11 -19.88 16.29
CA VAL A 470 13.96 -19.19 16.90
C VAL A 470 13.10 -18.55 15.81
N ALA A 471 13.71 -17.82 14.87
CA ALA A 471 13.00 -17.22 13.74
C ALA A 471 12.27 -18.29 12.91
N LEU A 472 12.94 -19.43 12.61
CA LEU A 472 12.31 -20.55 11.93
C LEU A 472 11.11 -21.11 12.72
N SER A 473 11.29 -21.34 14.03
CA SER A 473 10.22 -21.91 14.87
C SER A 473 9.02 -20.97 14.95
N GLN A 474 9.24 -19.67 15.10
CA GLN A 474 8.15 -18.69 15.12
C GLN A 474 7.40 -18.66 13.78
N ALA A 475 8.11 -18.63 12.65
CA ALA A 475 7.51 -18.63 11.33
C ALA A 475 6.75 -19.95 11.06
N GLN A 476 7.31 -21.11 11.43
CA GLN A 476 6.66 -22.41 11.31
C GLN A 476 5.36 -22.50 12.12
N VAL A 477 5.40 -22.09 13.38
CA VAL A 477 4.22 -22.13 14.28
C VAL A 477 3.16 -21.14 13.82
N ALA A 478 3.55 -19.92 13.40
CA ALA A 478 2.63 -18.94 12.82
C ALA A 478 1.95 -19.50 11.57
N SER A 479 2.72 -20.07 10.64
CA SER A 479 2.18 -20.69 9.43
C SER A 479 1.21 -21.84 9.74
N GLN A 480 1.50 -22.67 10.75
CA GLN A 480 0.63 -23.76 11.17
C GLN A 480 -0.70 -23.24 11.75
N ILE A 481 -0.65 -22.21 12.59
CA ILE A 481 -1.84 -21.59 13.19
C ILE A 481 -2.68 -20.96 12.09
N TYR A 482 -2.08 -20.18 11.21
CA TYR A 482 -2.78 -19.43 10.16
C TYR A 482 -3.37 -20.36 9.09
N THR A 483 -2.67 -21.43 8.75
CA THR A 483 -3.26 -22.48 7.89
C THR A 483 -4.55 -23.07 8.52
N ASN A 484 -4.57 -23.25 9.83
CA ASN A 484 -5.77 -23.73 10.54
C ASN A 484 -6.90 -22.68 10.57
N TYR A 485 -6.57 -21.39 10.72
CA TYR A 485 -7.56 -20.33 10.80
C TYR A 485 -8.06 -19.87 9.42
N PHE A 486 -7.17 -19.78 8.43
CA PHE A 486 -7.43 -19.09 7.16
C PHE A 486 -7.37 -20.03 5.94
N GLY A 487 -6.96 -21.26 6.11
CA GLY A 487 -6.79 -22.23 5.02
C GLY A 487 -5.38 -22.23 4.42
N PRO A 488 -5.13 -23.10 3.41
CA PRO A 488 -3.82 -23.26 2.81
C PRO A 488 -3.42 -22.08 1.94
N LEU A 489 -2.12 -21.80 1.90
CA LEU A 489 -1.52 -20.85 0.96
C LEU A 489 -1.56 -21.42 -0.48
N PRO A 490 -1.59 -20.54 -1.51
CA PRO A 490 -1.57 -20.95 -2.91
C PRO A 490 -0.20 -21.39 -3.42
N PHE A 491 0.84 -21.22 -2.62
CA PHE A 491 2.23 -21.55 -2.93
C PHE A 491 2.83 -22.50 -1.87
N SER A 492 3.90 -23.18 -2.24
CA SER A 492 4.47 -24.27 -1.46
C SER A 492 5.57 -23.86 -0.49
N LYS A 493 5.96 -22.58 -0.46
CA LYS A 493 7.12 -22.10 0.29
C LYS A 493 6.89 -20.73 0.90
N VAL A 494 7.44 -20.50 2.11
CA VAL A 494 7.66 -19.19 2.74
C VAL A 494 9.10 -19.15 3.23
N ALA A 495 9.89 -18.23 2.70
CA ALA A 495 11.25 -17.96 3.17
C ALA A 495 11.26 -16.75 4.08
N VAL A 496 11.92 -16.87 5.22
CA VAL A 496 12.16 -15.77 6.16
C VAL A 496 13.62 -15.35 6.06
N THR A 497 13.89 -14.10 5.80
CA THR A 497 15.22 -13.52 5.69
C THR A 497 15.35 -12.24 6.54
N GLN A 498 16.47 -11.57 6.45
CA GLN A 498 16.77 -10.36 7.21
C GLN A 498 16.69 -9.12 6.33
N GLN A 499 16.27 -8.01 6.93
CA GLN A 499 16.50 -6.66 6.42
C GLN A 499 17.32 -5.87 7.44
N PHE A 500 18.00 -4.81 6.98
CA PHE A 500 18.92 -4.04 7.83
C PHE A 500 18.22 -3.22 8.92
N ALA A 501 17.00 -2.75 8.67
CA ALA A 501 16.22 -2.00 9.64
C ALA A 501 15.91 -2.83 10.91
N CYS A 502 15.85 -2.15 12.07
CA CYS A 502 15.51 -2.79 13.35
C CYS A 502 14.07 -2.52 13.80
N ASN A 503 13.36 -1.61 13.17
CA ASN A 503 12.08 -1.08 13.65
C ASN A 503 10.85 -1.48 12.83
N TYR A 504 11.02 -2.25 11.74
CA TYR A 504 9.91 -2.78 10.95
C TYR A 504 10.31 -4.06 10.22
N GLY A 505 9.32 -4.90 9.89
CA GLY A 505 9.41 -6.02 8.96
C GLY A 505 8.90 -5.62 7.57
N GLN A 506 9.01 -6.53 6.61
CA GLN A 506 8.42 -6.38 5.28
C GLN A 506 8.09 -7.77 4.75
N SER A 507 6.93 -7.94 4.16
CA SER A 507 6.51 -9.23 3.61
C SER A 507 6.19 -9.12 2.13
N TRP A 508 6.94 -9.90 1.30
CA TRP A 508 6.58 -10.17 -0.08
C TRP A 508 6.01 -11.59 -0.21
N PRO A 509 5.32 -11.92 -1.28
CA PRO A 509 4.88 -13.29 -1.51
C PRO A 509 6.06 -14.26 -1.43
N MET A 510 5.93 -15.31 -0.62
CA MET A 510 6.94 -16.34 -0.41
C MET A 510 8.27 -15.85 0.23
N LEU A 511 8.43 -14.55 0.54
CA LEU A 511 9.68 -13.96 1.05
C LEU A 511 9.39 -12.89 2.11
N VAL A 512 9.66 -13.22 3.35
CA VAL A 512 9.45 -12.37 4.53
C VAL A 512 10.79 -11.78 4.98
N TYR A 513 10.87 -10.48 5.10
CA TYR A 513 12.02 -9.76 5.64
C TYR A 513 11.77 -9.36 7.09
N LEU A 514 12.48 -9.96 8.01
CA LEU A 514 12.44 -9.58 9.42
C LEU A 514 13.54 -8.57 9.76
N PRO A 515 13.29 -7.69 10.73
CA PRO A 515 14.33 -6.77 11.22
C PRO A 515 15.52 -7.56 11.71
N ILE A 516 16.74 -7.15 11.29
CA ILE A 516 17.98 -7.86 11.67
C ILE A 516 18.14 -7.98 13.17
N CYS A 517 17.67 -7.00 13.94
CA CYS A 517 17.68 -6.99 15.39
C CYS A 517 16.79 -8.10 16.02
N GLY A 518 15.81 -8.63 15.29
CA GLY A 518 15.02 -9.80 15.69
C GLY A 518 15.84 -11.11 15.70
N PHE A 519 17.01 -11.12 15.08
CA PHE A 519 17.97 -12.24 15.08
C PHE A 519 19.07 -12.09 16.14
N LEU A 520 18.95 -11.13 17.03
CA LEU A 520 19.82 -10.96 18.19
C LEU A 520 19.14 -11.54 19.42
N ASP A 521 19.94 -12.09 20.35
CA ASP A 521 19.41 -12.52 21.64
C ASP A 521 19.05 -11.31 22.53
N ALA A 522 18.34 -11.57 23.63
CA ALA A 522 17.88 -10.51 24.53
C ALA A 522 19.00 -9.66 25.12
N THR A 523 20.19 -10.26 25.38
CA THR A 523 21.38 -9.53 25.88
C THR A 523 21.89 -8.57 24.81
N GLN A 524 22.07 -9.06 23.60
CA GLN A 524 22.53 -8.26 22.45
C GLN A 524 21.55 -7.11 22.11
N GLN A 525 20.24 -7.39 22.15
CA GLN A 525 19.21 -6.35 21.95
C GLN A 525 19.31 -5.27 23.03
N HIS A 526 19.44 -5.66 24.28
CA HIS A 526 19.56 -4.73 25.40
C HIS A 526 20.83 -3.86 25.29
N GLU A 527 21.94 -4.43 24.86
CA GLU A 527 23.19 -3.73 24.63
C GLU A 527 23.12 -2.69 23.51
N LEU A 528 22.22 -2.91 22.52
CA LEU A 528 21.88 -1.94 21.48
C LEU A 528 20.84 -0.90 21.92
N GLY A 529 20.43 -0.90 23.21
CA GLY A 529 19.42 0.00 23.74
C GLY A 529 17.96 -0.39 23.37
N LEU A 530 17.77 -1.58 22.82
CA LEU A 530 16.46 -2.14 22.56
C LEU A 530 15.89 -2.77 23.83
N ARG A 531 14.58 -2.95 23.88
CA ARG A 531 13.86 -3.60 24.97
C ARG A 531 13.35 -4.96 24.51
N PRO A 532 14.05 -6.06 24.84
CA PRO A 532 13.66 -7.40 24.38
C PRO A 532 12.26 -7.84 24.86
N GLU A 533 11.77 -7.23 25.96
CA GLU A 533 10.45 -7.47 26.53
C GLU A 533 9.30 -6.79 25.78
N ASP A 534 9.60 -5.82 24.89
CA ASP A 534 8.56 -5.09 24.16
C ASP A 534 7.70 -6.05 23.33
N MET A 535 6.40 -5.75 23.28
CA MET A 535 5.42 -6.54 22.53
C MET A 535 5.81 -6.71 21.07
N TYR A 536 6.46 -5.71 20.47
CA TYR A 536 6.95 -5.72 19.11
C TYR A 536 7.73 -7.00 18.77
N TRP A 537 8.71 -7.40 19.61
CA TRP A 537 9.53 -8.60 19.35
C TRP A 537 8.77 -9.92 19.47
N LYS A 538 7.61 -9.90 20.14
CA LYS A 538 6.72 -11.07 20.25
C LYS A 538 5.81 -11.23 19.04
N VAL A 539 5.52 -10.14 18.33
CA VAL A 539 4.49 -10.10 17.29
C VAL A 539 5.02 -9.84 15.88
N VAL A 540 6.23 -9.29 15.70
CA VAL A 540 6.73 -8.92 14.37
C VAL A 540 6.82 -10.13 13.43
N THR A 541 7.40 -11.25 13.85
CA THR A 541 7.48 -12.45 13.01
C THR A 541 6.10 -13.01 12.64
N PRO A 542 5.16 -13.25 13.60
CA PRO A 542 3.83 -13.71 13.24
C PRO A 542 3.03 -12.69 12.40
N HIS A 543 3.22 -11.38 12.60
CA HIS A 543 2.62 -10.34 11.77
C HIS A 543 3.10 -10.45 10.31
N GLU A 544 4.40 -10.48 10.09
CA GLU A 544 4.96 -10.57 8.73
C GLU A 544 4.60 -11.90 8.04
N VAL A 545 4.53 -12.99 8.78
CA VAL A 545 4.06 -14.28 8.23
C VAL A 545 2.57 -14.23 7.87
N ALA A 546 1.75 -13.49 8.63
CA ALA A 546 0.32 -13.36 8.35
C ALA A 546 0.05 -12.63 7.02
N HIS A 547 0.93 -11.74 6.61
CA HIS A 547 0.86 -11.10 5.30
C HIS A 547 0.89 -12.09 4.13
N GLN A 548 1.38 -13.32 4.31
CA GLN A 548 1.28 -14.33 3.26
C GLN A 548 -0.18 -14.65 2.90
N TRP A 549 -1.13 -14.43 3.83
CA TRP A 549 -2.57 -14.44 3.58
C TRP A 549 -3.09 -13.05 3.24
N TRP A 550 -2.76 -12.03 4.06
CA TRP A 550 -3.32 -10.69 4.03
C TRP A 550 -2.42 -9.70 3.29
N GLY A 551 -2.82 -9.32 2.09
CA GLY A 551 -2.02 -8.51 1.16
C GLY A 551 -1.41 -9.34 0.01
N GLN A 552 -1.03 -10.61 0.25
CA GLN A 552 -0.38 -11.45 -0.78
C GLN A 552 -1.35 -12.46 -1.41
N THR A 553 -1.99 -13.31 -0.62
CA THR A 553 -2.99 -14.27 -1.13
C THR A 553 -4.33 -13.57 -1.39
N VAL A 554 -4.79 -12.76 -0.46
CA VAL A 554 -5.93 -11.85 -0.62
C VAL A 554 -5.38 -10.44 -0.63
N GLY A 555 -5.37 -9.80 -1.80
CA GLY A 555 -4.96 -8.41 -1.94
C GLY A 555 -6.03 -7.43 -1.48
N PHE A 556 -5.76 -6.15 -1.65
CA PHE A 556 -6.72 -5.07 -1.41
C PHE A 556 -6.86 -4.22 -2.67
N LYS A 557 -8.08 -3.76 -2.93
CA LYS A 557 -8.42 -3.10 -4.20
C LYS A 557 -7.90 -1.68 -4.29
N SER A 558 -7.89 -0.97 -3.16
CA SER A 558 -7.44 0.42 -3.07
C SER A 558 -6.81 0.70 -1.70
N TYR A 559 -6.21 1.88 -1.53
CA TYR A 559 -5.70 2.30 -0.22
C TYR A 559 -6.79 2.31 0.88
N ARG A 560 -8.07 2.44 0.51
CA ARG A 560 -9.21 2.38 1.43
C ARG A 560 -9.43 0.99 2.01
N ASP A 561 -8.92 -0.02 1.32
CA ASP A 561 -9.06 -1.43 1.70
C ASP A 561 -7.80 -1.99 2.37
N GLN A 562 -6.70 -1.22 2.39
CA GLN A 562 -5.40 -1.63 2.92
C GLN A 562 -5.44 -2.06 4.39
N TRP A 563 -6.40 -1.55 5.18
CA TRP A 563 -6.59 -1.95 6.57
C TRP A 563 -6.85 -3.45 6.73
N MET A 564 -7.40 -4.13 5.70
CA MET A 564 -7.57 -5.59 5.69
C MET A 564 -6.24 -6.33 5.58
N SER A 565 -5.20 -5.72 5.01
CA SER A 565 -3.86 -6.29 5.06
C SER A 565 -3.25 -6.11 6.45
N GLU A 566 -3.06 -4.89 6.88
CA GLU A 566 -2.32 -4.55 8.11
C GLU A 566 -3.08 -4.91 9.39
N GLY A 567 -4.36 -4.57 9.43
CA GLY A 567 -5.22 -4.88 10.57
C GLY A 567 -5.40 -6.39 10.77
N PHE A 568 -5.58 -7.15 9.68
CA PHE A 568 -5.71 -8.60 9.76
C PHE A 568 -4.39 -9.26 10.15
N ALA A 569 -3.24 -8.74 9.70
CA ALA A 569 -1.94 -9.23 10.12
C ALA A 569 -1.72 -9.01 11.63
N ASN A 570 -2.07 -7.85 12.17
CA ASN A 570 -2.03 -7.58 13.60
C ASN A 570 -2.99 -8.47 14.41
N ALA A 571 -4.22 -8.66 13.96
CA ALA A 571 -5.17 -9.57 14.59
C ALA A 571 -4.67 -11.03 14.57
N SER A 572 -4.03 -11.44 13.47
CA SER A 572 -3.40 -12.75 13.36
C SER A 572 -2.24 -12.92 14.35
N ALA A 573 -1.44 -11.89 14.57
CA ALA A 573 -0.39 -11.89 15.58
C ALA A 573 -0.97 -12.04 17.01
N ALA A 574 -2.14 -11.47 17.29
CA ALA A 574 -2.85 -11.70 18.54
C ALA A 574 -3.34 -13.16 18.68
N ILE A 575 -3.87 -13.76 17.60
CA ILE A 575 -4.23 -15.19 17.56
C ILE A 575 -3.01 -16.06 17.83
N PHE A 576 -1.85 -15.71 17.30
CA PHE A 576 -0.58 -16.40 17.59
C PHE A 576 -0.22 -16.33 19.09
N LEU A 577 -0.31 -15.16 19.72
CA LEU A 577 -0.07 -15.00 21.16
C LEU A 577 -1.00 -15.87 21.99
N LEU A 578 -2.29 -15.85 21.69
CA LEU A 578 -3.30 -16.66 22.40
C LEU A 578 -3.03 -18.16 22.23
N SER A 579 -2.59 -18.59 21.06
CA SER A 579 -2.39 -20.01 20.73
C SER A 579 -1.08 -20.59 21.27
N THR A 580 -0.06 -19.75 21.51
CA THR A 580 1.30 -20.22 21.87
C THR A 580 1.65 -20.01 23.33
N ARG A 581 0.86 -19.27 24.08
CA ARG A 581 1.14 -18.98 25.49
C ARG A 581 0.22 -19.78 26.43
N PRO A 582 0.72 -20.28 27.53
CA PRO A 582 -0.08 -21.06 28.49
C PRO A 582 -1.10 -20.22 29.26
N LYS A 583 -0.89 -18.88 29.28
CA LYS A 583 -1.79 -17.90 29.90
C LYS A 583 -2.02 -16.76 28.89
N PRO A 584 -3.18 -16.10 28.98
CA PRO A 584 -3.52 -15.03 28.04
C PRO A 584 -2.85 -13.67 28.34
N ASP A 585 -1.87 -13.61 29.25
CA ASP A 585 -1.29 -12.33 29.73
C ASP A 585 -0.73 -11.48 28.59
N ASP A 586 0.09 -12.09 27.70
CA ASP A 586 0.65 -11.37 26.52
C ASP A 586 -0.47 -10.96 25.55
N TYR A 587 -1.50 -11.78 25.36
CA TYR A 587 -2.64 -11.46 24.51
C TYR A 587 -3.47 -10.31 25.07
N LEU A 588 -3.74 -10.31 26.38
CA LEU A 588 -4.47 -9.21 27.02
C LEU A 588 -3.66 -7.91 27.03
N GLU A 589 -2.35 -7.99 27.27
CA GLU A 589 -1.47 -6.83 27.21
C GLU A 589 -1.38 -6.26 25.78
N PHE A 590 -1.33 -7.12 24.75
CA PHE A 590 -1.39 -6.70 23.36
C PHE A 590 -2.65 -5.86 23.10
N TRP A 591 -3.85 -6.38 23.37
CA TRP A 591 -5.10 -5.66 23.11
C TRP A 591 -5.24 -4.38 23.95
N LYS A 592 -4.75 -4.38 25.17
CA LYS A 592 -4.69 -3.20 26.01
C LYS A 592 -3.81 -2.10 25.40
N GLN A 593 -2.64 -2.47 24.87
CA GLN A 593 -1.76 -1.52 24.16
C GLN A 593 -2.40 -1.01 22.87
N GLN A 594 -3.03 -1.91 22.09
CA GLN A 594 -3.76 -1.50 20.89
C GLN A 594 -4.89 -0.51 21.22
N GLN A 595 -5.69 -0.76 22.25
CA GLN A 595 -6.75 0.15 22.68
C GLN A 595 -6.19 1.53 23.06
N ARG A 596 -5.09 1.58 23.81
CA ARG A 596 -4.46 2.83 24.23
C ARG A 596 -4.03 3.67 23.03
N LEU A 597 -3.38 3.08 22.04
CA LEU A 597 -2.95 3.79 20.82
C LEU A 597 -4.11 4.45 20.07
N ILE A 598 -5.31 3.89 20.14
CA ILE A 598 -6.50 4.43 19.45
C ILE A 598 -7.15 5.57 20.24
N VAL A 599 -7.18 5.46 21.60
CA VAL A 599 -8.04 6.29 22.46
C VAL A 599 -7.30 7.33 23.30
N GLU A 600 -5.99 7.20 23.49
CA GLU A 600 -5.21 8.19 24.23
C GLU A 600 -5.06 9.46 23.42
N LYS A 601 -5.20 10.61 24.12
CA LYS A 601 -5.03 11.92 23.50
C LYS A 601 -3.55 12.25 23.34
N ASP A 602 -3.20 12.78 22.19
CA ASP A 602 -1.90 13.40 21.95
C ASP A 602 -1.72 14.74 22.70
N ALA A 603 -0.59 15.40 22.48
CA ALA A 603 -0.27 16.68 23.11
C ALA A 603 -1.23 17.82 22.70
N GLU A 604 -1.81 17.73 21.51
CA GLU A 604 -2.77 18.67 20.94
C GLU A 604 -4.21 18.36 21.40
N GLY A 605 -4.44 17.24 22.07
CA GLY A 605 -5.72 16.80 22.60
C GLY A 605 -6.56 15.97 21.63
N PHE A 606 -6.01 15.54 20.49
CA PHE A 606 -6.65 14.63 19.55
C PHE A 606 -6.47 13.17 19.97
N ARG A 607 -7.52 12.38 19.85
CA ARG A 607 -7.41 10.92 19.85
C ARG A 607 -7.27 10.48 18.40
N PRO A 608 -6.41 9.48 18.07
CA PRO A 608 -6.32 8.97 16.71
C PRO A 608 -7.67 8.57 16.10
N ILE A 609 -8.57 7.98 16.89
CA ILE A 609 -9.92 7.59 16.42
C ILE A 609 -10.77 8.77 15.94
N ASP A 610 -10.55 9.97 16.44
CA ASP A 610 -11.34 11.16 16.06
C ASP A 610 -10.91 11.72 14.69
N VAL A 611 -9.74 11.32 14.18
CA VAL A 611 -9.20 11.81 12.91
C VAL A 611 -9.98 11.25 11.72
N GLY A 612 -10.26 9.95 11.73
CA GLY A 612 -11.03 9.35 10.64
C GLY A 612 -11.16 7.83 10.74
N PRO A 613 -11.97 7.22 9.88
CA PRO A 613 -12.16 5.78 9.80
C PRO A 613 -10.94 5.07 9.19
N VAL A 614 -10.91 3.73 9.30
CA VAL A 614 -9.83 2.90 8.74
C VAL A 614 -9.72 3.03 7.21
N THR A 615 -10.82 3.35 6.54
CA THR A 615 -10.93 3.53 5.09
C THR A 615 -10.25 4.80 4.58
N MET A 616 -9.84 5.72 5.45
CA MET A 616 -9.02 6.88 5.05
C MET A 616 -7.56 6.50 4.71
N GLY A 617 -7.08 5.32 5.17
CA GLY A 617 -5.75 4.83 4.84
C GLY A 617 -4.64 5.85 5.17
N PHE A 618 -3.66 6.00 4.27
CA PHE A 618 -2.54 6.93 4.46
C PHE A 618 -2.96 8.40 4.62
N ARG A 619 -4.16 8.79 4.20
CA ARG A 619 -4.71 10.14 4.33
C ARG A 619 -4.97 10.55 5.79
N LEU A 620 -4.97 9.59 6.72
CA LEU A 620 -5.03 9.86 8.18
C LEU A 620 -3.82 10.63 8.68
N ASN A 621 -2.67 10.47 8.04
CA ASN A 621 -1.48 11.27 8.37
C ASN A 621 -1.62 12.69 7.82
N SER A 622 -1.43 13.68 8.69
CA SER A 622 -1.43 15.08 8.30
C SER A 622 -0.59 15.89 9.28
N GLN A 623 -0.18 17.09 8.89
CA GLN A 623 0.50 18.03 9.80
C GLN A 623 -0.33 18.31 11.05
N LYS A 624 -1.66 18.35 10.93
CA LYS A 624 -2.58 18.65 12.02
C LYS A 624 -2.83 17.48 12.95
N ALA A 625 -2.98 16.26 12.41
CA ALA A 625 -3.32 15.07 13.15
C ALA A 625 -2.09 14.26 13.63
N GLY A 626 -0.90 14.54 13.06
CA GLY A 626 0.32 13.77 13.31
C GLY A 626 0.59 12.69 12.26
N LEU A 627 1.85 12.24 12.20
CA LEU A 627 2.31 11.25 11.21
C LEU A 627 2.12 9.78 11.67
N GLY A 628 1.70 9.54 12.93
CA GLY A 628 1.48 8.21 13.48
C GLY A 628 0.05 7.70 13.36
N VAL A 629 -0.90 8.57 13.04
CA VAL A 629 -2.34 8.25 13.06
C VAL A 629 -2.70 7.14 12.08
N TYR A 630 -2.04 7.07 10.94
CA TYR A 630 -2.20 5.96 9.99
C TYR A 630 -1.94 4.60 10.66
N GLN A 631 -0.84 4.48 11.40
CA GLN A 631 -0.52 3.23 12.12
C GLN A 631 -1.53 2.94 13.22
N ASP A 632 -1.90 3.94 14.00
CA ASP A 632 -2.84 3.78 15.11
C ASP A 632 -4.25 3.39 14.63
N ILE A 633 -4.64 3.77 13.44
CA ILE A 633 -5.97 3.47 12.90
C ILE A 633 -5.95 2.28 11.94
N VAL A 634 -5.13 2.28 10.92
CA VAL A 634 -5.12 1.22 9.90
C VAL A 634 -4.64 -0.11 10.48
N TYR A 635 -3.56 -0.11 11.26
CA TYR A 635 -3.03 -1.31 11.90
C TYR A 635 -3.81 -1.70 13.15
N THR A 636 -4.06 -0.75 14.03
CA THR A 636 -4.50 -1.02 15.40
C THR A 636 -6.03 -1.11 15.49
N LYS A 637 -6.79 -0.08 15.05
CA LYS A 637 -8.24 -0.17 14.92
C LYS A 637 -8.63 -1.21 13.88
N GLY A 638 -7.87 -1.29 12.76
CA GLY A 638 -8.04 -2.32 11.75
C GLY A 638 -7.96 -3.75 12.33
N ALA A 639 -7.11 -3.98 13.34
CA ALA A 639 -7.04 -5.28 14.04
C ALA A 639 -8.25 -5.54 14.94
N PHE A 640 -8.82 -4.50 15.57
CA PHE A 640 -10.02 -4.68 16.39
C PHE A 640 -11.23 -5.14 15.58
N ILE A 641 -11.35 -4.79 14.31
CA ILE A 641 -12.49 -5.15 13.48
C ILE A 641 -12.66 -6.67 13.35
N PRO A 642 -11.68 -7.44 12.82
CA PRO A 642 -11.80 -8.90 12.75
C PRO A 642 -11.81 -9.54 14.15
N HIS A 643 -11.17 -8.93 15.15
CA HIS A 643 -11.22 -9.42 16.53
C HIS A 643 -12.63 -9.32 17.11
N MET A 644 -13.30 -8.17 16.98
CA MET A 644 -14.68 -8.01 17.43
C MET A 644 -15.62 -9.01 16.73
N ILE A 645 -15.44 -9.23 15.42
CA ILE A 645 -16.21 -10.22 14.66
C ILE A 645 -15.92 -11.64 15.18
N GLN A 646 -14.65 -12.00 15.42
CA GLN A 646 -14.27 -13.28 16.03
C GLN A 646 -15.00 -13.48 17.35
N MET A 647 -14.96 -12.48 18.22
CA MET A 647 -15.57 -12.57 19.54
C MET A 647 -17.11 -12.57 19.50
N MET A 648 -17.73 -11.94 18.50
CA MET A 648 -19.18 -12.04 18.28
C MET A 648 -19.58 -13.45 17.77
N MET A 649 -18.76 -14.11 16.97
CA MET A 649 -18.98 -15.44 16.44
C MET A 649 -18.62 -16.56 17.43
N TRP A 650 -17.76 -16.28 18.41
CA TRP A 650 -17.30 -17.28 19.37
C TRP A 650 -18.44 -17.86 20.22
N ASN A 651 -18.44 -19.15 20.41
CA ASN A 651 -19.38 -19.81 21.30
C ASN A 651 -18.69 -20.89 22.17
N PRO A 652 -19.24 -21.19 23.38
CA PRO A 652 -18.59 -22.11 24.34
C PRO A 652 -18.45 -23.57 23.88
N ARG A 653 -19.19 -24.01 22.86
CA ARG A 653 -19.16 -25.40 22.38
C ARG A 653 -18.15 -25.61 21.27
N GLU A 654 -18.03 -24.66 20.37
CA GLU A 654 -17.29 -24.80 19.11
C GLU A 654 -16.09 -23.83 19.06
N GLY A 655 -15.94 -22.94 20.06
CA GLY A 655 -14.89 -21.93 20.08
C GLY A 655 -14.95 -21.02 18.85
N ASP A 656 -13.86 -20.95 18.10
CA ASP A 656 -13.69 -20.08 16.90
C ASP A 656 -14.14 -20.75 15.59
N ALA A 657 -14.85 -21.88 15.62
CA ALA A 657 -15.13 -22.65 14.39
C ALA A 657 -15.88 -21.81 13.34
N GLN A 658 -16.85 -20.99 13.76
CA GLN A 658 -17.61 -20.11 12.86
C GLN A 658 -16.73 -19.02 12.23
N PHE A 659 -15.87 -18.40 13.01
CA PHE A 659 -14.92 -17.40 12.51
C PHE A 659 -13.92 -18.01 11.55
N LYS A 660 -13.37 -19.19 11.87
CA LYS A 660 -12.46 -19.93 10.97
C LYS A 660 -13.14 -20.25 9.65
N ALA A 661 -14.37 -20.76 9.68
CA ALA A 661 -15.14 -21.08 8.48
C ALA A 661 -15.35 -19.83 7.61
N MET A 662 -15.65 -18.69 8.20
CA MET A 662 -15.79 -17.42 7.51
C MET A 662 -14.47 -16.95 6.86
N MET A 663 -13.36 -16.99 7.61
CA MET A 663 -12.06 -16.53 7.10
C MET A 663 -11.51 -17.45 6.00
N GLN A 664 -11.70 -18.76 6.13
CA GLN A 664 -11.34 -19.74 5.09
C GLN A 664 -12.16 -19.54 3.81
N ASP A 665 -13.45 -19.24 3.95
CA ASP A 665 -14.31 -18.92 2.81
C ASP A 665 -13.89 -17.61 2.13
N PHE A 666 -13.52 -16.57 2.91
CA PHE A 666 -13.01 -15.32 2.39
C PHE A 666 -11.70 -15.52 1.61
N VAL A 667 -10.72 -16.24 2.18
CA VAL A 667 -9.45 -16.54 1.51
C VAL A 667 -9.69 -17.38 0.24
N SER A 668 -10.58 -18.36 0.29
CA SER A 668 -10.90 -19.19 -0.87
C SER A 668 -11.56 -18.39 -2.00
N SER A 669 -12.45 -17.45 -1.65
CA SER A 669 -13.22 -16.65 -2.61
C SER A 669 -12.37 -15.59 -3.29
N TYR A 670 -11.41 -15.02 -2.58
CA TYR A 670 -10.56 -13.91 -3.09
C TYR A 670 -9.08 -14.34 -3.25
N LYS A 671 -8.84 -15.62 -3.42
CA LYS A 671 -7.50 -16.17 -3.62
C LYS A 671 -6.83 -15.59 -4.87
N LEU A 672 -5.65 -14.97 -4.70
CA LEU A 672 -4.85 -14.35 -5.76
C LEU A 672 -5.59 -13.25 -6.54
N GLN A 673 -6.36 -12.47 -5.83
CA GLN A 673 -7.02 -11.28 -6.35
C GLN A 673 -7.30 -10.27 -5.25
N PRO A 674 -7.49 -9.00 -5.60
CA PRO A 674 -7.80 -7.97 -4.62
C PRO A 674 -9.26 -8.07 -4.14
N ALA A 675 -9.49 -7.83 -2.86
CA ALA A 675 -10.80 -7.71 -2.23
C ALA A 675 -11.05 -6.26 -1.76
N THR A 676 -12.32 -5.91 -1.62
CA THR A 676 -12.78 -4.64 -1.06
C THR A 676 -13.32 -4.82 0.36
N THR A 677 -13.46 -3.74 1.09
CA THR A 677 -14.14 -3.69 2.39
C THR A 677 -15.58 -4.22 2.30
N GLU A 678 -16.30 -3.92 1.20
CA GLU A 678 -17.65 -4.42 0.97
C GLU A 678 -17.70 -5.94 0.69
N ASP A 679 -16.65 -6.49 0.03
CA ASP A 679 -16.51 -7.93 -0.14
C ASP A 679 -16.34 -8.64 1.21
N PHE A 680 -15.53 -8.08 2.09
CA PHE A 680 -15.36 -8.62 3.44
C PHE A 680 -16.67 -8.50 4.25
N LYS A 681 -17.37 -7.37 4.17
CA LYS A 681 -18.69 -7.19 4.79
C LYS A 681 -19.70 -8.25 4.33
N ALA A 682 -19.77 -8.48 3.02
CA ALA A 682 -20.65 -9.50 2.46
C ALA A 682 -20.31 -10.92 2.98
N MET A 683 -19.01 -11.21 3.19
CA MET A 683 -18.57 -12.48 3.77
C MET A 683 -18.97 -12.59 5.25
N VAL A 684 -18.85 -11.52 6.03
CA VAL A 684 -19.34 -11.48 7.43
C VAL A 684 -20.85 -11.70 7.49
N GLU A 685 -21.61 -11.04 6.62
CA GLU A 685 -23.06 -11.20 6.51
C GLU A 685 -23.47 -12.65 6.18
N LYS A 686 -22.75 -13.29 5.28
CA LYS A 686 -22.94 -14.70 4.92
C LYS A 686 -22.78 -15.66 6.09
N HIS A 687 -21.85 -15.37 7.00
CA HIS A 687 -21.49 -16.22 8.12
C HIS A 687 -21.95 -15.70 9.50
N MET A 688 -22.67 -14.58 9.55
CA MET A 688 -23.07 -14.00 10.83
C MET A 688 -23.95 -14.93 11.66
N THR A 689 -23.79 -14.85 12.97
CA THR A 689 -24.67 -15.54 13.93
C THR A 689 -26.00 -14.79 14.10
N PRO A 690 -27.08 -15.45 14.59
CA PRO A 690 -28.32 -14.75 14.86
C PRO A 690 -28.20 -13.56 15.82
N GLY A 691 -27.22 -13.63 16.77
CA GLY A 691 -26.93 -12.53 17.70
C GLY A 691 -26.40 -11.26 17.03
N MET A 692 -25.65 -11.42 15.93
CA MET A 692 -25.08 -10.31 15.17
C MET A 692 -26.11 -9.57 14.31
N ASN A 693 -27.25 -10.20 13.98
CA ASN A 693 -28.32 -9.60 13.20
C ASN A 693 -29.15 -8.63 14.07
N MET A 694 -28.55 -7.50 14.43
CA MET A 694 -29.15 -6.51 15.36
C MET A 694 -30.41 -5.86 14.77
N ASP A 695 -30.45 -5.62 13.47
CA ASP A 695 -31.56 -4.97 12.77
C ASP A 695 -32.59 -5.97 12.21
N GLY A 696 -32.33 -7.27 12.31
CA GLY A 696 -33.22 -8.30 11.78
C GLY A 696 -33.30 -8.36 10.25
N ASN A 697 -32.44 -7.64 9.55
CA ASN A 697 -32.45 -7.48 8.08
C ASN A 697 -31.42 -8.38 7.36
N GLY A 698 -30.64 -9.17 8.10
CA GLY A 698 -29.57 -10.00 7.55
C GLY A 698 -28.34 -9.22 7.10
N LYS A 699 -28.15 -7.99 7.62
CA LYS A 699 -27.04 -7.09 7.28
C LYS A 699 -26.20 -6.73 8.50
N MET A 700 -24.93 -6.42 8.24
CA MET A 700 -23.99 -5.93 9.25
C MET A 700 -23.73 -4.41 9.12
N ASP A 701 -24.65 -3.68 8.47
CA ASP A 701 -24.53 -2.23 8.29
C ASP A 701 -24.26 -1.49 9.61
N TRP A 702 -24.96 -1.88 10.70
CA TRP A 702 -24.76 -1.29 12.01
C TRP A 702 -23.28 -1.37 12.47
N PHE A 703 -22.63 -2.53 12.28
CA PHE A 703 -21.26 -2.74 12.73
C PHE A 703 -20.25 -2.01 11.81
N PHE A 704 -20.44 -2.13 10.49
CA PHE A 704 -19.51 -1.51 9.53
C PHE A 704 -19.61 0.02 9.57
N ASN A 705 -20.82 0.58 9.67
CA ASN A 705 -21.00 2.03 9.80
C ASN A 705 -20.37 2.61 11.06
N GLU A 706 -20.35 1.87 12.15
CA GLU A 706 -19.83 2.33 13.43
C GLU A 706 -18.33 2.11 13.58
N TYR A 707 -17.82 0.93 13.23
CA TYR A 707 -16.44 0.55 13.54
C TYR A 707 -15.51 0.60 12.31
N VAL A 708 -16.02 0.46 11.09
CA VAL A 708 -15.20 0.51 9.87
C VAL A 708 -15.24 1.91 9.27
N TYR A 709 -16.42 2.46 9.02
CA TYR A 709 -16.64 3.77 8.39
C TYR A 709 -16.83 4.91 9.37
N GLY A 710 -17.05 4.62 10.65
CA GLY A 710 -17.31 5.58 11.72
C GLY A 710 -16.10 5.78 12.64
N THR A 711 -16.24 6.77 13.50
CA THR A 711 -15.25 7.17 14.52
C THR A 711 -15.83 7.23 15.92
N GLU A 712 -17.11 6.90 16.10
CA GLU A 712 -17.75 6.93 17.41
C GLU A 712 -17.15 5.86 18.35
N LEU A 713 -17.00 6.20 19.62
CA LEU A 713 -16.40 5.34 20.62
C LEU A 713 -17.29 5.29 21.86
N PRO A 714 -17.91 4.12 22.18
CA PRO A 714 -18.78 4.00 23.35
C PRO A 714 -17.96 4.04 24.64
N ALA A 715 -18.52 4.70 25.65
CA ALA A 715 -18.01 4.70 27.00
C ALA A 715 -18.94 3.86 27.92
N TYR A 716 -18.34 2.95 28.69
CA TYR A 716 -19.09 2.08 29.60
C TYR A 716 -18.81 2.36 31.05
N HIS A 717 -19.91 2.40 31.85
CA HIS A 717 -19.86 2.26 33.27
C HIS A 717 -20.53 0.93 33.66
N PHE A 718 -19.86 0.10 34.47
CA PHE A 718 -20.31 -1.24 34.80
C PHE A 718 -20.22 -1.53 36.27
N GLU A 719 -21.33 -2.03 36.83
CA GLU A 719 -21.42 -2.58 38.18
C GLU A 719 -21.93 -4.03 38.07
N GLY A 720 -21.21 -4.97 38.70
CA GLY A 720 -21.57 -6.39 38.65
C GLY A 720 -21.35 -7.06 40.01
N SER A 721 -22.31 -7.87 40.46
CA SER A 721 -22.21 -8.66 41.66
C SER A 721 -22.81 -10.05 41.47
N ALA A 722 -22.36 -11.01 42.25
CA ALA A 722 -22.90 -12.36 42.24
C ALA A 722 -23.08 -12.90 43.65
N ALA A 723 -24.12 -13.67 43.86
CA ALA A 723 -24.42 -14.34 45.12
C ALA A 723 -24.82 -15.81 44.90
N GLU A 724 -24.35 -16.70 45.73
CA GLU A 724 -24.84 -18.09 45.72
C GLU A 724 -26.27 -18.18 46.23
N THR A 725 -27.08 -19.00 45.60
CA THR A 725 -28.46 -19.29 45.99
C THR A 725 -28.65 -20.81 46.22
N ALA A 726 -29.77 -21.21 46.78
CA ALA A 726 -30.08 -22.63 46.97
C ALA A 726 -30.17 -23.42 45.65
N GLN A 727 -30.38 -22.74 44.51
CA GLN A 727 -30.63 -23.34 43.20
C GLN A 727 -29.50 -23.09 42.19
N GLY A 728 -28.46 -22.30 42.54
CA GLY A 728 -27.38 -21.91 41.65
C GLY A 728 -26.70 -20.63 42.07
N ASN A 729 -26.56 -19.67 41.13
CA ASN A 729 -26.02 -18.34 41.40
C ASN A 729 -26.97 -17.27 40.86
N SER A 730 -27.10 -16.18 41.59
CA SER A 730 -27.78 -14.96 41.10
C SER A 730 -26.73 -13.90 40.76
N VAL A 731 -26.71 -13.43 39.50
CA VAL A 731 -25.75 -12.46 39.00
C VAL A 731 -26.49 -11.17 38.63
N GLN A 732 -26.20 -10.10 39.35
CA GLN A 732 -26.76 -8.79 39.10
C GLN A 732 -25.76 -7.93 38.31
N ILE A 733 -26.24 -7.29 37.27
CA ILE A 733 -25.44 -6.37 36.43
C ILE A 733 -26.18 -5.05 36.25
N LYS A 734 -25.42 -3.97 36.20
CA LYS A 734 -25.86 -2.66 35.72
C LYS A 734 -24.81 -2.15 34.74
N LEU A 735 -25.22 -1.91 33.50
CA LEU A 735 -24.37 -1.48 32.39
C LEU A 735 -24.94 -0.19 31.80
N VAL A 736 -24.11 0.86 31.76
CA VAL A 736 -24.46 2.15 31.15
C VAL A 736 -23.55 2.36 29.95
N GLN A 737 -24.17 2.63 28.78
CA GLN A 737 -23.49 3.06 27.56
C GLN A 737 -23.76 4.55 27.35
N SER A 738 -22.70 5.32 27.02
CA SER A 738 -22.77 6.76 26.81
C SER A 738 -21.76 7.25 25.80
N GLY A 739 -21.97 8.48 25.27
CA GLY A 739 -21.06 9.16 24.38
C GLY A 739 -21.18 8.74 22.91
N VAL A 740 -22.34 8.18 22.53
CA VAL A 740 -22.61 7.71 21.17
C VAL A 740 -23.95 8.23 20.64
N SER A 741 -24.10 8.19 19.33
CA SER A 741 -25.37 8.56 18.67
C SER A 741 -26.54 7.62 19.06
N ALA A 742 -27.76 8.09 18.87
CA ALA A 742 -28.96 7.34 19.24
C ALA A 742 -29.11 5.99 18.51
N ASN A 743 -28.47 5.85 17.35
CA ASN A 743 -28.55 4.63 16.53
C ASN A 743 -27.34 3.70 16.72
N PHE A 744 -26.32 4.12 17.48
CA PHE A 744 -25.13 3.32 17.74
C PHE A 744 -25.49 2.00 18.45
N LYS A 745 -24.96 0.87 17.97
CA LYS A 745 -25.25 -0.46 18.50
C LYS A 745 -24.00 -1.17 18.99
N ALA A 746 -24.15 -1.94 20.04
CA ALA A 746 -23.06 -2.77 20.55
C ALA A 746 -23.56 -4.09 21.12
N LEU A 747 -22.71 -5.11 21.06
CA LEU A 747 -22.86 -6.40 21.72
C LEU A 747 -21.78 -6.49 22.82
N VAL A 748 -22.15 -6.16 24.05
CA VAL A 748 -21.21 -6.11 25.18
C VAL A 748 -21.16 -7.45 25.90
N PRO A 749 -20.05 -8.18 25.88
CA PRO A 749 -19.96 -9.49 26.56
C PRO A 749 -19.76 -9.34 28.07
N VAL A 750 -20.43 -10.20 28.80
CA VAL A 750 -20.34 -10.31 30.28
C VAL A 750 -19.60 -11.61 30.61
N TYR A 751 -18.65 -11.51 31.53
CA TYR A 751 -17.77 -12.61 31.96
C TYR A 751 -17.87 -12.81 33.49
N LEU A 752 -17.64 -14.04 33.88
CA LEU A 752 -17.50 -14.44 35.28
C LEU A 752 -16.07 -14.93 35.51
N GLU A 753 -15.36 -14.29 36.40
CA GLU A 753 -14.11 -14.83 36.97
C GLU A 753 -14.44 -15.73 38.12
N LEU A 754 -14.05 -17.00 38.05
CA LEU A 754 -14.25 -17.99 39.07
C LEU A 754 -13.08 -17.99 40.09
N ALA A 755 -13.31 -18.54 41.28
CA ALA A 755 -12.31 -18.59 42.36
C ALA A 755 -11.08 -19.42 41.99
N ASP A 756 -11.20 -20.34 41.07
CA ASP A 756 -10.11 -21.15 40.50
C ASP A 756 -9.35 -20.47 39.35
N GLY A 757 -9.76 -19.25 38.99
CA GLY A 757 -9.13 -18.45 37.94
C GLY A 757 -9.69 -18.65 36.52
N HIS A 758 -10.66 -19.53 36.34
CA HIS A 758 -11.33 -19.69 35.05
C HIS A 758 -12.22 -18.49 34.74
N ILE A 759 -12.19 -18.09 33.44
CA ILE A 759 -13.03 -17.03 32.90
C ILE A 759 -14.15 -17.69 32.07
N VAL A 760 -15.38 -17.40 32.40
CA VAL A 760 -16.56 -17.97 31.73
C VAL A 760 -17.37 -16.83 31.10
N ARG A 761 -17.60 -16.88 29.78
CA ARG A 761 -18.52 -15.96 29.10
C ARG A 761 -19.95 -16.32 29.46
N MET A 762 -20.65 -15.39 30.10
CA MET A 762 -22.01 -15.62 30.57
C MET A 762 -23.07 -15.19 29.54
N ALA A 763 -22.95 -13.99 29.00
CA ALA A 763 -23.93 -13.37 28.13
C ALA A 763 -23.31 -12.34 27.19
N GLN A 764 -24.09 -11.88 26.21
CA GLN A 764 -23.87 -10.67 25.44
C GLN A 764 -25.05 -9.73 25.60
N MET A 765 -24.78 -8.50 26.00
CA MET A 765 -25.81 -7.48 26.20
C MET A 765 -25.96 -6.65 24.93
N ARG A 766 -27.19 -6.50 24.44
CA ARG A 766 -27.50 -5.63 23.30
C ARG A 766 -27.73 -4.22 23.80
N MET A 767 -26.88 -3.27 23.35
CA MET A 767 -26.98 -1.86 23.72
C MET A 767 -27.33 -1.04 22.47
N VAL A 768 -28.13 0.01 22.60
CA VAL A 768 -28.49 0.92 21.50
C VAL A 768 -28.53 2.35 22.04
N GLY A 769 -27.71 3.23 21.44
CA GLY A 769 -27.56 4.63 21.84
C GLY A 769 -27.07 4.81 23.27
N ASP A 770 -27.14 6.01 23.79
CA ASP A 770 -26.93 6.28 25.22
C ASP A 770 -28.05 5.64 26.04
N THR A 771 -27.71 4.61 26.80
CA THR A 771 -28.70 3.79 27.48
C THR A 771 -28.15 3.15 28.75
N SER A 772 -29.06 2.72 29.65
CA SER A 772 -28.74 1.97 30.87
C SER A 772 -29.53 0.68 30.89
N TYR A 773 -28.86 -0.40 31.23
CA TYR A 773 -29.42 -1.74 31.35
C TYR A 773 -29.13 -2.28 32.75
N GLU A 774 -30.17 -2.71 33.50
CA GLU A 774 -30.03 -3.36 34.76
C GLU A 774 -30.83 -4.67 34.75
N HIS A 775 -30.16 -5.77 35.11
CA HIS A 775 -30.80 -7.08 35.11
C HIS A 775 -30.15 -8.03 36.13
N THR A 776 -30.97 -8.98 36.63
CA THR A 776 -30.51 -10.08 37.45
C THR A 776 -30.72 -11.39 36.70
N PHE A 777 -29.64 -12.16 36.55
CA PHE A 777 -29.63 -13.47 35.92
C PHE A 777 -29.52 -14.56 36.98
N ASP A 778 -30.43 -15.53 36.95
CA ASP A 778 -30.30 -16.76 37.71
C ASP A 778 -29.63 -17.80 36.80
N ILE A 779 -28.46 -18.29 37.20
CA ILE A 779 -27.67 -19.26 36.44
C ILE A 779 -27.43 -20.53 37.27
N PRO A 780 -27.22 -21.68 36.63
CA PRO A 780 -26.90 -22.93 37.33
C PRO A 780 -25.64 -22.78 38.18
N LYS A 781 -25.49 -23.68 39.15
CA LYS A 781 -24.28 -23.78 39.96
C LYS A 781 -23.07 -24.04 39.08
N LEU A 782 -22.04 -23.25 39.22
CA LEU A 782 -20.76 -23.39 38.50
C LEU A 782 -19.80 -24.31 39.27
N ALA A 783 -18.73 -24.75 38.55
CA ALA A 783 -17.71 -25.64 39.10
C ALA A 783 -16.97 -25.01 40.31
N ALA A 784 -16.81 -23.70 40.31
CA ALA A 784 -16.21 -22.94 41.40
C ALA A 784 -17.04 -21.67 41.71
N PRO A 785 -16.96 -21.08 42.92
CA PRO A 785 -17.63 -19.81 43.24
C PRO A 785 -17.26 -18.67 42.31
N ILE A 786 -18.21 -17.76 42.05
CA ILE A 786 -17.94 -16.55 41.28
C ILE A 786 -17.17 -15.56 42.15
N LYS A 787 -15.98 -15.16 41.71
CA LYS A 787 -15.13 -14.18 42.38
C LYS A 787 -15.46 -12.76 41.93
N LYS A 788 -15.68 -12.55 40.60
CA LYS A 788 -15.95 -11.25 40.03
C LYS A 788 -16.82 -11.36 38.77
N VAL A 789 -17.64 -10.36 38.56
CA VAL A 789 -18.37 -10.15 37.28
C VAL A 789 -17.66 -9.07 36.51
N LEU A 790 -17.43 -9.29 35.22
CA LEU A 790 -16.62 -8.44 34.34
C LEU A 790 -17.34 -8.21 33.00
N ILE A 791 -17.03 -7.15 32.31
CA ILE A 791 -17.37 -6.98 30.90
C ILE A 791 -16.10 -6.90 30.06
N ASN A 792 -16.21 -7.26 28.81
CA ASN A 792 -15.16 -7.03 27.80
C ASN A 792 -13.75 -7.57 28.20
N TYR A 793 -13.70 -8.71 28.85
CA TYR A 793 -12.47 -9.24 29.47
C TYR A 793 -11.35 -9.47 28.44
N TYR A 794 -11.67 -9.96 27.25
CA TYR A 794 -10.72 -10.22 26.18
C TYR A 794 -10.59 -9.04 25.18
N TYR A 795 -11.03 -7.83 25.58
CA TYR A 795 -11.11 -6.68 24.66
C TYR A 795 -12.00 -6.95 23.45
N ASP A 796 -13.05 -7.73 23.64
CA ASP A 796 -14.01 -8.15 22.60
C ASP A 796 -14.66 -7.00 21.86
N LEU A 797 -14.61 -5.81 22.41
CA LEU A 797 -15.21 -4.59 21.90
C LEU A 797 -14.28 -3.41 22.12
N LEU A 798 -14.07 -2.61 21.10
CA LEU A 798 -13.36 -1.34 21.19
C LEU A 798 -14.24 -0.30 21.92
N CYS A 799 -13.81 0.16 23.08
CA CYS A 799 -14.56 1.07 23.93
C CYS A 799 -13.63 1.79 24.92
N VAL A 800 -14.17 2.72 25.69
CA VAL A 800 -13.54 3.29 26.91
C VAL A 800 -14.39 3.01 28.14
N TYR A 801 -13.79 3.19 29.33
CA TYR A 801 -14.49 3.03 30.61
C TYR A 801 -14.55 4.37 31.35
N ASN A 802 -15.73 4.67 31.92
CA ASN A 802 -16.00 5.85 32.75
C ASN A 802 -15.94 5.50 34.24
#